data_760c437c9249d7a314afb6fe5f53d126
#
_entry.id   760c437c9249d7a314afb6fe5f53d126
#
_cell.length_a   1.000
_cell.length_b   1.000
_cell.length_c   1.000
_cell.angle_alpha   90.00
_cell.angle_beta   90.00
_cell.angle_gamma   90.00
#
_symmetry.space_group_name_H-M   'P 1'
#
loop_
_entity.id
_entity.type
_entity.pdbx_description
1 polymer ?
#
loop_
_entity_poly.entity_id
_entity_poly.type
_entity_poly.pdbx_seq_one_letter_code
_entity_poly.pdbx_strand_id
1 'polypeptide(L)'
;MLNRKAKRRMNEHPLIKILNKHPEYTRLVDALKKGEGSAAVFGLGEAVRPHIAAGLFCHTGKTVLIITANESSAARIQQDMAAFTDRAYHLPARELPLGAKGIAASAGLTARRLEPLCALLNGENIAVAVSAEALIQRMTPPAAIAQCMRTVSAGDRTEPRELLAALINAGYERVDMCEGKGQVCLRGGYLDVFPISMANPVRIEFFDDEIDTMRTYDAVSQRSIENIDRCVIPPATEMPLTKEARTRGMRALRKTEGMKEEYDRLSEGGVPLGLEMLMPLFYPEAFITDYLPEGAIILIDEPQRVEESAKLAFTTHLDRVGSYIHEGTALPEQAELICQPSHILQSLDTPYTAMLFAITRTYGLIKPKCLFRFETRPMAKYIGNTPALAADIESWKRGGSTVMIYAGAHAKRIGDMLGDEGVTIGIAEALTRDIISGEQLIVGQSIARGFEYPEIKLAVISECELYGTESRRSASSSKKKPKLAFSELSVGDLVVHELHGIGRFVGVVTLQVAGVSRDYLHLVYAGGDKLYVPTDQLDRVQKYIGGDETTAHLSHLGTGEWQRTVNKTRESVKKLAFDLVKLYGDRLHRKGHAFPPDTAWQKRLEESFPYQETPDQLTSIAEIKKDMESDRVMDRLLCGDVGYGKTEVALRAAFKAVTDSKQVAFLVPTTILAQQH
;
A
#
# COMPACT_ATOMS: atom_id res chain seq x y z
N MET A 1 15.08 1.06 -23.76
CA MET A 1 14.64 -0.25 -23.21
C MET A 1 13.16 -0.31 -22.83
N LEU A 2 12.52 0.79 -22.44
CA LEU A 2 11.05 0.83 -22.21
C LEU A 2 10.22 0.44 -23.43
N ASN A 3 10.66 0.72 -24.64
CA ASN A 3 9.98 0.28 -25.88
C ASN A 3 10.11 -1.24 -26.18
N ARG A 4 11.03 -1.96 -25.52
CA ARG A 4 11.11 -3.42 -25.58
C ARG A 4 10.20 -4.12 -24.56
N LYS A 5 9.84 -3.44 -23.44
CA LYS A 5 8.82 -3.94 -22.49
C LYS A 5 7.40 -3.78 -23.03
N ALA A 6 7.12 -2.74 -23.81
CA ALA A 6 5.80 -2.53 -24.41
C ALA A 6 5.45 -3.55 -25.51
N LYS A 7 6.41 -4.28 -26.07
CA LYS A 7 6.21 -5.38 -27.03
C LYS A 7 6.41 -6.80 -26.45
N ARG A 8 6.64 -6.95 -25.14
CA ARG A 8 6.40 -8.25 -24.54
C ARG A 8 4.90 -8.53 -24.69
N ARG A 9 4.51 -9.41 -25.61
CA ARG A 9 3.23 -10.14 -25.52
C ARG A 9 3.13 -10.54 -24.05
N MET A 10 2.16 -9.97 -23.33
CA MET A 10 1.87 -10.40 -21.96
C MET A 10 1.71 -11.92 -22.05
N ASN A 11 2.65 -12.68 -21.51
CA ASN A 11 2.43 -14.11 -21.32
C ASN A 11 1.26 -14.17 -20.33
N GLU A 12 0.09 -14.38 -20.91
CA GLU A 12 -1.16 -14.45 -20.17
C GLU A 12 -1.06 -15.55 -19.12
N HIS A 13 -1.39 -15.21 -17.88
CA HIS A 13 -1.30 -16.17 -16.79
C HIS A 13 -2.16 -17.40 -17.10
N PRO A 14 -1.67 -18.65 -16.93
CA PRO A 14 -2.40 -19.85 -17.33
C PRO A 14 -3.80 -19.99 -16.69
N LEU A 15 -3.99 -19.49 -15.44
CA LEU A 15 -5.32 -19.42 -14.83
C LEU A 15 -6.26 -18.45 -15.55
N ILE A 16 -5.75 -17.40 -16.17
CA ILE A 16 -6.60 -16.49 -16.97
C ILE A 16 -7.02 -17.18 -18.26
N LYS A 17 -6.10 -17.86 -18.95
CA LYS A 17 -6.41 -18.59 -20.20
C LYS A 17 -7.50 -19.65 -20.03
N ILE A 18 -7.56 -20.32 -18.88
CA ILE A 18 -8.55 -21.37 -18.64
C ILE A 18 -9.99 -20.84 -18.62
N LEU A 19 -10.18 -19.54 -18.31
CA LEU A 19 -11.51 -18.88 -18.36
C LEU A 19 -12.14 -18.96 -19.76
N ASN A 20 -11.34 -19.04 -20.83
CA ASN A 20 -11.87 -19.20 -22.19
C ASN A 20 -12.61 -20.53 -22.39
N LYS A 21 -12.46 -21.51 -21.49
CA LYS A 21 -13.26 -22.74 -21.50
C LYS A 21 -14.66 -22.58 -20.88
N HIS A 22 -14.91 -21.46 -20.20
CA HIS A 22 -16.19 -21.21 -19.54
C HIS A 22 -17.15 -20.48 -20.49
N PRO A 23 -18.26 -21.10 -20.92
CA PRO A 23 -19.14 -20.54 -21.94
C PRO A 23 -19.71 -19.16 -21.58
N GLU A 24 -20.21 -19.03 -20.35
CA GLU A 24 -20.79 -17.76 -19.87
C GLU A 24 -19.73 -16.64 -19.79
N TYR A 25 -18.48 -16.99 -19.44
CA TYR A 25 -17.39 -16.02 -19.44
C TYR A 25 -17.07 -15.52 -20.87
N THR A 26 -16.99 -16.43 -21.83
CA THR A 26 -16.73 -16.08 -23.24
C THR A 26 -17.83 -15.15 -23.78
N ARG A 27 -19.12 -15.46 -23.48
CA ARG A 27 -20.26 -14.62 -23.84
C ARG A 27 -20.17 -13.22 -23.17
N LEU A 28 -19.78 -13.15 -21.89
CA LEU A 28 -19.58 -11.89 -21.18
C LEU A 28 -18.48 -11.04 -21.81
N VAL A 29 -17.33 -11.65 -22.16
CA VAL A 29 -16.22 -10.97 -22.85
C VAL A 29 -16.69 -10.40 -24.18
N ASP A 30 -17.44 -11.16 -24.98
CA ASP A 30 -17.95 -10.74 -26.28
C ASP A 30 -18.97 -9.59 -26.16
N ALA A 31 -19.89 -9.67 -25.21
CA ALA A 31 -20.87 -8.62 -24.94
C ALA A 31 -20.18 -7.29 -24.54
N LEU A 32 -19.21 -7.35 -23.62
CA LEU A 32 -18.46 -6.17 -23.18
C LEU A 32 -17.48 -5.63 -24.25
N LYS A 33 -16.96 -6.48 -25.13
CA LYS A 33 -16.15 -6.00 -26.29
C LYS A 33 -16.99 -5.23 -27.28
N LYS A 34 -18.17 -5.75 -27.59
CA LYS A 34 -19.10 -5.15 -28.58
C LYS A 34 -19.91 -3.99 -28.02
N GLY A 35 -19.99 -3.84 -26.68
CA GLY A 35 -20.83 -2.83 -26.04
C GLY A 35 -22.32 -3.11 -26.25
N GLU A 36 -22.78 -4.35 -26.06
CA GLU A 36 -24.17 -4.77 -26.26
C GLU A 36 -25.14 -4.20 -25.19
N GLY A 37 -24.60 -3.56 -24.16
CA GLY A 37 -25.31 -2.89 -23.08
C GLY A 37 -24.86 -3.37 -21.71
N SER A 38 -25.37 -2.71 -20.67
CA SER A 38 -25.01 -3.06 -19.29
C SER A 38 -25.42 -4.51 -18.95
N ALA A 39 -24.53 -5.20 -18.22
CA ALA A 39 -24.67 -6.61 -17.88
C ALA A 39 -24.90 -6.82 -16.37
N ALA A 40 -25.70 -7.83 -16.01
CA ALA A 40 -25.74 -8.35 -14.65
C ALA A 40 -25.15 -9.76 -14.62
N VAL A 41 -24.20 -9.99 -13.74
CA VAL A 41 -23.45 -11.24 -13.60
C VAL A 41 -23.70 -11.80 -12.21
N PHE A 42 -24.34 -12.96 -12.14
CA PHE A 42 -24.76 -13.62 -10.92
C PHE A 42 -23.90 -14.83 -10.59
N GLY A 43 -23.85 -15.19 -9.30
CA GLY A 43 -23.17 -16.40 -8.83
C GLY A 43 -21.66 -16.26 -8.69
N LEU A 44 -21.13 -15.02 -8.67
CA LEU A 44 -19.71 -14.76 -8.47
C LEU A 44 -19.41 -14.57 -6.97
N GLY A 45 -18.85 -15.58 -6.35
CA GLY A 45 -18.31 -15.49 -5.00
C GLY A 45 -17.18 -14.45 -4.89
N GLU A 46 -16.93 -13.94 -3.69
CA GLU A 46 -15.94 -12.87 -3.45
C GLU A 46 -14.53 -13.24 -3.94
N ALA A 47 -14.11 -14.51 -3.73
CA ALA A 47 -12.78 -14.99 -4.13
C ALA A 47 -12.56 -15.05 -5.66
N VAL A 48 -13.65 -15.16 -6.42
CA VAL A 48 -13.62 -15.33 -7.88
C VAL A 48 -13.57 -13.99 -8.62
N ARG A 49 -14.10 -12.92 -8.03
CA ARG A 49 -14.24 -11.60 -8.69
C ARG A 49 -12.90 -11.02 -9.19
N PRO A 50 -11.79 -11.07 -8.41
CA PRO A 50 -10.50 -10.61 -8.90
C PRO A 50 -10.01 -11.40 -10.12
N HIS A 51 -10.28 -12.72 -10.17
CA HIS A 51 -9.91 -13.58 -11.29
C HIS A 51 -10.70 -13.23 -12.56
N ILE A 52 -12.02 -13.02 -12.44
CA ILE A 52 -12.86 -12.55 -13.56
C ILE A 52 -12.44 -11.16 -14.02
N ALA A 53 -12.18 -10.23 -13.10
CA ALA A 53 -11.74 -8.88 -13.43
C ALA A 53 -10.39 -8.87 -14.17
N ALA A 54 -9.44 -9.66 -13.70
CA ALA A 54 -8.15 -9.84 -14.37
C ALA A 54 -8.31 -10.49 -15.75
N GLY A 55 -9.20 -11.49 -15.87
CA GLY A 55 -9.54 -12.11 -17.13
C GLY A 55 -10.14 -11.12 -18.13
N LEU A 56 -11.12 -10.31 -17.72
CA LEU A 56 -11.70 -9.26 -18.56
C LEU A 56 -10.64 -8.25 -19.01
N PHE A 57 -9.78 -7.81 -18.11
CA PHE A 57 -8.66 -6.93 -18.46
C PHE A 57 -7.73 -7.55 -19.53
N CYS A 58 -7.27 -8.78 -19.31
CA CYS A 58 -6.35 -9.45 -20.23
C CYS A 58 -6.99 -9.77 -21.59
N HIS A 59 -8.21 -10.33 -21.60
CA HIS A 59 -8.87 -10.80 -22.83
C HIS A 59 -9.46 -9.67 -23.66
N THR A 60 -9.89 -8.56 -23.03
CA THR A 60 -10.44 -7.43 -23.79
C THR A 60 -9.35 -6.44 -24.21
N GLY A 61 -8.24 -6.38 -23.48
CA GLY A 61 -7.19 -5.39 -23.67
C GLY A 61 -7.64 -3.96 -23.37
N LYS A 62 -8.77 -3.78 -22.68
CA LYS A 62 -9.33 -2.48 -22.30
C LYS A 62 -9.01 -2.14 -20.85
N THR A 63 -9.00 -0.87 -20.52
CA THR A 63 -8.97 -0.41 -19.11
C THR A 63 -10.20 -0.96 -18.37
N VAL A 64 -9.99 -1.40 -17.13
CA VAL A 64 -11.06 -1.91 -16.24
C VAL A 64 -11.10 -1.09 -14.97
N LEU A 65 -12.24 -0.44 -14.69
CA LEU A 65 -12.53 0.18 -13.40
C LEU A 65 -13.35 -0.78 -12.54
N ILE A 66 -12.88 -1.09 -11.34
CA ILE A 66 -13.58 -1.97 -10.40
C ILE A 66 -14.01 -1.14 -9.19
N ILE A 67 -15.32 -1.03 -8.97
CA ILE A 67 -15.93 -0.24 -7.90
C ILE A 67 -16.39 -1.16 -6.79
N THR A 68 -15.92 -0.93 -5.56
CA THR A 68 -16.27 -1.72 -4.37
C THR A 68 -16.91 -0.85 -3.30
N ALA A 69 -17.55 -1.47 -2.32
CA ALA A 69 -18.22 -0.75 -1.25
C ALA A 69 -17.27 0.03 -0.33
N ASN A 70 -16.05 -0.46 -0.10
CA ASN A 70 -15.11 0.15 0.86
C ASN A 70 -13.64 0.00 0.44
N GLU A 71 -12.75 0.78 1.09
CA GLU A 71 -11.31 0.82 0.82
C GLU A 71 -10.62 -0.54 0.98
N SER A 72 -10.99 -1.30 2.02
CA SER A 72 -10.37 -2.60 2.27
C SER A 72 -10.68 -3.62 1.17
N SER A 73 -11.90 -3.57 0.61
CA SER A 73 -12.29 -4.41 -0.53
C SER A 73 -11.58 -4.00 -1.81
N ALA A 74 -11.45 -2.69 -2.08
CA ALA A 74 -10.72 -2.19 -3.25
C ALA A 74 -9.24 -2.59 -3.20
N ALA A 75 -8.58 -2.38 -2.06
CA ALA A 75 -7.19 -2.76 -1.86
C ALA A 75 -6.97 -4.27 -1.99
N ARG A 76 -7.93 -5.09 -1.48
CA ARG A 76 -7.89 -6.54 -1.59
C ARG A 76 -8.00 -7.01 -3.04
N ILE A 77 -9.00 -6.51 -3.77
CA ILE A 77 -9.19 -6.86 -5.20
C ILE A 77 -7.92 -6.53 -5.99
N GLN A 78 -7.31 -5.38 -5.77
CA GLN A 78 -6.05 -5.02 -6.42
C GLN A 78 -4.93 -6.01 -6.09
N GLN A 79 -4.75 -6.36 -4.81
CA GLN A 79 -3.74 -7.33 -4.38
C GLN A 79 -3.96 -8.71 -4.99
N ASP A 80 -5.21 -9.16 -5.05
CA ASP A 80 -5.57 -10.45 -5.63
C ASP A 80 -5.34 -10.45 -7.15
N MET A 81 -5.68 -9.35 -7.84
CA MET A 81 -5.41 -9.18 -9.27
C MET A 81 -3.93 -9.10 -9.59
N ALA A 82 -3.09 -8.59 -8.69
CA ALA A 82 -1.63 -8.53 -8.86
C ALA A 82 -0.97 -9.92 -8.99
N ALA A 83 -1.68 -11.01 -8.65
CA ALA A 83 -1.23 -12.36 -8.95
C ALA A 83 -1.27 -12.69 -10.46
N PHE A 84 -2.12 -12.01 -11.21
CA PHE A 84 -2.41 -12.30 -12.62
C PHE A 84 -1.87 -11.22 -13.58
N THR A 85 -1.72 -9.98 -13.12
CA THR A 85 -1.23 -8.85 -13.92
C THR A 85 -0.46 -7.85 -13.07
N ASP A 86 0.61 -7.29 -13.64
CA ASP A 86 1.42 -6.20 -13.04
C ASP A 86 0.79 -4.80 -13.23
N ARG A 87 -0.35 -4.71 -13.92
CA ARG A 87 -1.07 -3.47 -14.22
C ARG A 87 -2.34 -3.29 -13.41
N ALA A 88 -2.40 -3.88 -12.23
CA ALA A 88 -3.50 -3.71 -11.28
C ALA A 88 -3.15 -2.63 -10.26
N TYR A 89 -3.97 -1.59 -10.17
CA TYR A 89 -3.78 -0.44 -9.29
C TYR A 89 -4.95 -0.29 -8.32
N HIS A 90 -4.68 0.32 -7.18
CA HIS A 90 -5.68 0.77 -6.24
C HIS A 90 -5.62 2.30 -6.15
N LEU A 91 -6.72 2.97 -6.44
CA LEU A 91 -6.89 4.41 -6.21
C LEU A 91 -7.61 4.60 -4.87
N PRO A 92 -6.88 4.85 -3.77
CA PRO A 92 -7.50 5.01 -2.46
C PRO A 92 -8.28 6.33 -2.36
N ALA A 93 -9.27 6.39 -1.46
CA ALA A 93 -9.95 7.64 -1.13
C ALA A 93 -8.96 8.66 -0.56
N ARG A 94 -9.18 9.93 -0.88
CA ARG A 94 -8.40 11.05 -0.32
C ARG A 94 -8.89 11.31 1.10
N GLU A 95 -7.95 11.53 2.02
CA GLU A 95 -8.27 12.07 3.33
C GLU A 95 -8.65 13.55 3.20
N LEU A 96 -9.80 13.92 3.77
CA LEU A 96 -10.33 15.29 3.77
C LEU A 96 -10.25 15.87 5.18
N PRO A 97 -9.09 16.43 5.59
CA PRO A 97 -8.89 17.01 6.92
C PRO A 97 -9.56 18.39 7.04
N LEU A 98 -10.89 18.41 7.12
CA LEU A 98 -11.67 19.64 7.31
C LEU A 98 -11.33 20.30 8.66
N GLY A 99 -11.31 21.62 8.71
CA GLY A 99 -11.05 22.40 9.92
C GLY A 99 -9.60 22.41 10.41
N ALA A 100 -8.72 21.62 9.85
CA ALA A 100 -7.32 21.58 10.23
C ALA A 100 -6.47 22.41 9.26
N LYS A 101 -6.19 23.67 9.61
CA LYS A 101 -5.25 24.50 8.84
C LYS A 101 -3.84 23.88 8.86
N GLY A 102 -3.27 23.66 7.69
CA GLY A 102 -1.85 23.29 7.56
C GLY A 102 -1.52 21.81 7.62
N ILE A 103 -2.46 20.88 7.47
CA ILE A 103 -2.16 19.46 7.29
C ILE A 103 -1.85 19.21 5.80
N ALA A 104 -0.61 18.89 5.50
CA ALA A 104 -0.23 18.42 4.17
C ALA A 104 -0.71 16.97 3.95
N ALA A 105 -1.19 16.68 2.75
CA ALA A 105 -1.50 15.31 2.34
C ALA A 105 -0.26 14.41 2.49
N SER A 106 -0.46 13.15 2.85
CA SER A 106 0.63 12.19 2.94
C SER A 106 1.26 11.98 1.55
N ALA A 107 2.55 12.27 1.39
CA ALA A 107 3.27 12.08 0.13
C ALA A 107 3.12 10.64 -0.41
N GLY A 108 3.05 9.64 0.47
CA GLY A 108 2.82 8.25 0.08
C GLY A 108 1.39 7.98 -0.44
N LEU A 109 0.38 8.66 0.10
CA LEU A 109 -0.99 8.56 -0.39
C LEU A 109 -1.11 9.27 -1.75
N THR A 110 -0.57 10.48 -1.87
CA THR A 110 -0.54 11.26 -3.11
C THR A 110 0.14 10.47 -4.24
N ALA A 111 1.29 9.84 -3.97
CA ALA A 111 1.99 9.02 -4.95
C ALA A 111 1.13 7.84 -5.44
N ARG A 112 0.48 7.09 -4.52
CA ARG A 112 -0.40 5.96 -4.86
C ARG A 112 -1.61 6.37 -5.67
N ARG A 113 -2.14 7.58 -5.46
CA ARG A 113 -3.27 8.10 -6.22
C ARG A 113 -2.87 8.60 -7.60
N LEU A 114 -1.74 9.29 -7.70
CA LEU A 114 -1.24 9.82 -8.98
C LEU A 114 -0.73 8.73 -9.93
N GLU A 115 -0.22 7.61 -9.41
CA GLU A 115 0.31 6.53 -10.23
C GLU A 115 -0.69 5.99 -11.26
N PRO A 116 -1.92 5.52 -10.88
CA PRO A 116 -2.91 5.08 -11.87
C PRO A 116 -3.43 6.21 -12.77
N LEU A 117 -3.55 7.44 -12.25
CA LEU A 117 -4.01 8.57 -13.05
C LEU A 117 -3.03 8.91 -14.18
N CYS A 118 -1.74 8.94 -13.86
CA CYS A 118 -0.69 9.18 -14.86
C CYS A 118 -0.59 8.05 -15.88
N ALA A 119 -0.78 6.79 -15.47
CA ALA A 119 -0.83 5.65 -16.38
C ALA A 119 -2.00 5.78 -17.37
N LEU A 120 -3.20 6.17 -16.90
CA LEU A 120 -4.36 6.43 -17.75
C LEU A 120 -4.09 7.58 -18.74
N LEU A 121 -3.52 8.68 -18.26
CA LEU A 121 -3.19 9.84 -19.11
C LEU A 121 -2.10 9.55 -20.14
N ASN A 122 -1.20 8.62 -19.87
CA ASN A 122 -0.23 8.11 -20.83
C ASN A 122 -0.83 7.13 -21.86
N GLY A 123 -2.14 6.87 -21.80
CA GLY A 123 -2.83 5.93 -22.68
C GLY A 123 -2.55 4.47 -22.38
N GLU A 124 -2.11 4.15 -21.16
CA GLU A 124 -1.91 2.78 -20.73
C GLU A 124 -3.24 2.13 -20.35
N ASN A 125 -3.47 0.91 -20.82
CA ASN A 125 -4.57 0.10 -20.31
C ASN A 125 -4.17 -0.50 -18.97
N ILE A 126 -4.97 -0.21 -17.95
CA ILE A 126 -4.75 -0.65 -16.57
C ILE A 126 -6.06 -1.13 -15.93
N ALA A 127 -5.95 -1.91 -14.89
CA ALA A 127 -7.08 -2.26 -14.03
C ALA A 127 -6.98 -1.43 -12.73
N VAL A 128 -8.03 -0.67 -12.41
CA VAL A 128 -8.06 0.22 -11.25
C VAL A 128 -9.20 -0.17 -10.33
N ALA A 129 -8.90 -0.49 -9.08
CA ALA A 129 -9.89 -0.72 -8.04
C ALA A 129 -10.09 0.56 -7.22
N VAL A 130 -11.36 0.94 -7.00
CA VAL A 130 -11.75 2.12 -6.22
C VAL A 130 -12.84 1.76 -5.22
N SER A 131 -12.89 2.47 -4.10
CA SER A 131 -14.03 2.40 -3.18
C SER A 131 -15.17 3.31 -3.63
N ALA A 132 -16.36 3.09 -3.08
CA ALA A 132 -17.50 3.97 -3.24
C ALA A 132 -17.20 5.41 -2.79
N GLU A 133 -16.40 5.57 -1.74
CA GLU A 133 -15.94 6.87 -1.27
C GLU A 133 -15.01 7.54 -2.27
N ALA A 134 -14.00 6.83 -2.78
CA ALA A 134 -13.06 7.37 -3.78
C ALA A 134 -13.77 7.73 -5.10
N LEU A 135 -14.81 6.97 -5.48
CA LEU A 135 -15.59 7.21 -6.69
C LEU A 135 -16.29 8.57 -6.70
N ILE A 136 -16.87 8.97 -5.55
CA ILE A 136 -17.66 10.20 -5.43
C ILE A 136 -16.82 11.43 -5.05
N GLN A 137 -15.52 11.25 -4.78
CA GLN A 137 -14.61 12.35 -4.46
C GLN A 137 -14.22 13.11 -5.72
N ARG A 138 -14.30 14.45 -5.62
CA ARG A 138 -13.86 15.37 -6.67
C ARG A 138 -12.37 15.28 -6.88
N MET A 139 -11.95 15.33 -8.13
CA MET A 139 -10.57 15.25 -8.58
C MET A 139 -10.18 16.43 -9.44
N THR A 140 -8.88 16.65 -9.62
CA THR A 140 -8.38 17.60 -10.61
C THR A 140 -8.73 17.09 -12.02
N PRO A 141 -9.17 17.94 -12.94
CA PRO A 141 -9.48 17.52 -14.30
C PRO A 141 -8.28 16.87 -15.01
N PRO A 142 -8.48 15.82 -15.83
CA PRO A 142 -7.42 15.12 -16.55
C PRO A 142 -6.47 16.04 -17.32
N ALA A 143 -7.01 17.05 -17.99
CA ALA A 143 -6.23 18.01 -18.77
C ALA A 143 -5.24 18.82 -17.91
N ALA A 144 -5.59 19.15 -16.66
CA ALA A 144 -4.73 19.91 -15.78
C ALA A 144 -3.55 19.07 -15.27
N ILE A 145 -3.79 17.79 -14.93
CA ILE A 145 -2.72 16.84 -14.59
C ILE A 145 -1.80 16.66 -15.80
N ALA A 146 -2.37 16.41 -16.99
CA ALA A 146 -1.60 16.20 -18.23
C ALA A 146 -0.71 17.40 -18.59
N GLN A 147 -1.21 18.64 -18.43
CA GLN A 147 -0.42 19.85 -18.64
C GLN A 147 0.80 19.97 -17.74
N CYS A 148 0.75 19.40 -16.54
CA CYS A 148 1.82 19.45 -15.56
C CYS A 148 2.77 18.24 -15.63
N MET A 149 2.44 17.22 -16.41
CA MET A 149 3.36 16.13 -16.72
C MET A 149 4.48 16.65 -17.63
N ARG A 150 5.70 16.22 -17.37
CA ARG A 150 6.88 16.55 -18.19
C ARG A 150 7.53 15.27 -18.70
N THR A 151 7.82 15.26 -19.97
CA THR A 151 8.68 14.23 -20.57
C THR A 151 9.97 14.91 -20.97
N VAL A 152 11.09 14.38 -20.53
CA VAL A 152 12.43 14.85 -20.89
C VAL A 152 13.22 13.70 -21.50
N SER A 153 14.00 13.98 -22.52
CA SER A 153 14.85 13.01 -23.22
C SER A 153 16.25 13.59 -23.42
N ALA A 154 17.25 12.75 -23.52
CA ALA A 154 18.58 13.18 -23.90
C ALA A 154 18.53 13.85 -25.30
N GLY A 155 19.18 14.99 -25.45
CA GLY A 155 19.14 15.83 -26.64
C GLY A 155 17.99 16.87 -26.66
N ASP A 156 17.07 16.85 -25.72
CA ASP A 156 16.03 17.88 -25.62
C ASP A 156 16.66 19.23 -25.20
N ARG A 157 16.15 20.33 -25.75
CA ARG A 157 16.56 21.67 -25.36
C ARG A 157 15.55 22.31 -24.45
N THR A 158 16.00 22.59 -23.23
CA THR A 158 15.19 23.26 -22.20
C THR A 158 16.12 23.93 -21.19
N GLU A 159 15.84 25.15 -20.83
CA GLU A 159 16.63 25.84 -19.82
C GLU A 159 16.42 25.19 -18.45
N PRO A 160 17.49 24.82 -17.69
CA PRO A 160 17.38 24.16 -16.39
C PRO A 160 16.49 24.89 -15.39
N ARG A 161 16.49 26.23 -15.42
CA ARG A 161 15.66 27.07 -14.54
C ARG A 161 14.18 27.02 -14.94
N GLU A 162 13.87 26.93 -16.23
CA GLU A 162 12.49 26.78 -16.70
C GLU A 162 11.92 25.41 -16.32
N LEU A 163 12.72 24.36 -16.46
CA LEU A 163 12.32 23.02 -16.03
C LEU A 163 12.11 22.98 -14.50
N LEU A 164 13.01 23.57 -13.71
CA LEU A 164 12.85 23.69 -12.26
C LEU A 164 11.56 24.43 -11.90
N ALA A 165 11.29 25.57 -12.52
CA ALA A 165 10.06 26.35 -12.27
C ALA A 165 8.79 25.55 -12.64
N ALA A 166 8.82 24.80 -13.74
CA ALA A 166 7.72 23.92 -14.14
C ALA A 166 7.47 22.80 -13.12
N LEU A 167 8.53 22.19 -12.56
CA LEU A 167 8.43 21.15 -11.54
C LEU A 167 7.91 21.72 -10.21
N ILE A 168 8.37 22.90 -9.79
CA ILE A 168 7.82 23.57 -8.58
C ILE A 168 6.32 23.83 -8.75
N ASN A 169 5.88 24.32 -9.92
CA ASN A 169 4.46 24.51 -10.21
C ASN A 169 3.68 23.18 -10.28
N ALA A 170 4.34 22.07 -10.58
CA ALA A 170 3.80 20.73 -10.54
C ALA A 170 3.80 20.13 -9.12
N GLY A 171 4.20 20.90 -8.10
CA GLY A 171 4.16 20.49 -6.68
C GLY A 171 5.44 19.89 -6.15
N TYR A 172 6.57 19.93 -6.90
CA TYR A 172 7.85 19.49 -6.38
C TYR A 172 8.42 20.48 -5.36
N GLU A 173 8.90 19.96 -4.25
CA GLU A 173 9.59 20.73 -3.22
C GLU A 173 11.04 20.99 -3.63
N ARG A 174 11.44 22.26 -3.64
CA ARG A 174 12.84 22.62 -3.89
C ARG A 174 13.66 22.37 -2.64
N VAL A 175 14.68 21.52 -2.74
CA VAL A 175 15.58 21.13 -1.66
C VAL A 175 17.04 21.31 -2.10
N ASP A 176 17.97 21.23 -1.12
CA ASP A 176 19.40 21.21 -1.43
C ASP A 176 19.90 19.84 -1.90
N MET A 177 19.24 18.75 -1.52
CA MET A 177 19.55 17.37 -1.92
C MET A 177 18.24 16.57 -2.02
N CYS A 178 18.06 15.84 -3.12
CA CYS A 178 16.91 14.97 -3.29
C CYS A 178 17.10 13.66 -2.53
N GLU A 179 16.35 13.51 -1.43
CA GLU A 179 16.34 12.32 -0.56
C GLU A 179 15.00 11.59 -0.61
N GLY A 180 13.94 12.27 -1.02
CA GLY A 180 12.58 11.77 -1.03
C GLY A 180 11.80 12.07 -2.31
N LYS A 181 10.75 11.26 -2.54
CA LYS A 181 9.83 11.46 -3.67
C LYS A 181 9.16 12.83 -3.61
N GLY A 182 9.02 13.49 -4.78
CA GLY A 182 8.43 14.82 -4.89
C GLY A 182 9.43 15.96 -4.63
N GLN A 183 10.72 15.68 -4.54
CA GLN A 183 11.77 16.68 -4.35
C GLN A 183 12.52 16.99 -5.64
N VAL A 184 13.02 18.22 -5.76
CA VAL A 184 13.82 18.70 -6.90
C VAL A 184 14.96 19.59 -6.40
N CYS A 185 16.13 19.45 -7.01
CA CYS A 185 17.33 20.24 -6.70
C CYS A 185 18.03 20.66 -7.98
N LEU A 186 18.45 21.93 -8.08
CA LEU A 186 19.28 22.43 -9.17
C LEU A 186 20.64 22.86 -8.60
N ARG A 187 21.72 22.24 -9.07
CA ARG A 187 23.09 22.53 -8.66
C ARG A 187 24.01 22.60 -9.87
N GLY A 188 24.59 23.75 -10.11
CA GLY A 188 25.51 23.94 -11.23
C GLY A 188 24.85 23.54 -12.56
N GLY A 189 25.43 22.59 -13.25
CA GLY A 189 24.95 22.10 -14.55
C GLY A 189 24.03 20.89 -14.50
N TYR A 190 23.48 20.49 -13.35
CA TYR A 190 22.56 19.35 -13.27
C TYR A 190 21.35 19.64 -12.39
N LEU A 191 20.23 19.01 -12.78
CA LEU A 191 18.98 19.00 -12.05
C LEU A 191 18.67 17.58 -11.56
N ASP A 192 18.56 17.45 -10.26
CA ASP A 192 18.11 16.21 -9.62
C ASP A 192 16.62 16.30 -9.34
N VAL A 193 15.86 15.28 -9.74
CA VAL A 193 14.44 15.17 -9.44
C VAL A 193 14.13 13.77 -8.95
N PHE A 194 13.29 13.67 -7.91
CA PHE A 194 12.79 12.37 -7.46
C PHE A 194 11.31 12.21 -7.84
N PRO A 195 11.02 11.67 -9.04
CA PRO A 195 9.65 11.48 -9.47
C PRO A 195 8.88 10.56 -8.52
N ILE A 196 7.61 10.87 -8.26
CA ILE A 196 6.77 10.06 -7.38
C ILE A 196 6.53 8.64 -7.91
N SER A 197 6.58 8.47 -9.24
CA SER A 197 6.39 7.21 -9.97
C SER A 197 7.63 6.32 -10.02
N MET A 198 8.80 6.80 -9.62
CA MET A 198 10.07 6.08 -9.72
C MET A 198 10.57 5.58 -8.36
N ALA A 199 11.32 4.49 -8.37
CA ALA A 199 11.96 3.96 -7.17
C ALA A 199 13.19 4.78 -6.75
N ASN A 200 13.87 5.39 -7.72
CA ASN A 200 15.11 6.15 -7.55
C ASN A 200 15.00 7.54 -8.17
N PRO A 201 15.72 8.55 -7.63
CA PRO A 201 15.80 9.87 -8.25
C PRO A 201 16.56 9.83 -9.59
N VAL A 202 16.30 10.85 -10.40
CA VAL A 202 16.93 11.03 -11.70
C VAL A 202 17.79 12.28 -11.67
N ARG A 203 19.05 12.16 -12.11
CA ARG A 203 19.96 13.26 -12.38
C ARG A 203 19.94 13.57 -13.86
N ILE A 204 19.65 14.82 -14.22
CA ILE A 204 19.61 15.34 -15.56
C ILE A 204 20.79 16.30 -15.68
N GLU A 205 21.76 15.99 -16.53
CA GLU A 205 22.93 16.83 -16.77
C GLU A 205 22.72 17.67 -18.03
N PHE A 206 23.05 18.94 -17.94
CA PHE A 206 22.87 19.91 -19.02
C PHE A 206 24.24 20.37 -19.55
N PHE A 207 24.31 20.47 -20.87
CA PHE A 207 25.34 21.24 -21.55
C PHE A 207 24.65 22.48 -22.14
N ASP A 208 24.82 23.63 -21.45
CA ASP A 208 24.08 24.86 -21.66
C ASP A 208 22.57 24.66 -21.50
N ASP A 209 21.78 24.68 -22.57
CA ASP A 209 20.32 24.47 -22.64
C ASP A 209 19.92 23.05 -23.12
N GLU A 210 20.90 22.21 -23.46
CA GLU A 210 20.66 20.85 -23.96
C GLU A 210 20.86 19.81 -22.88
N ILE A 211 19.93 18.83 -22.77
CA ILE A 211 20.06 17.68 -21.89
C ILE A 211 21.09 16.72 -22.48
N ASP A 212 22.29 16.70 -21.90
CA ASP A 212 23.39 15.85 -22.35
C ASP A 212 23.18 14.40 -21.93
N THR A 213 23.02 14.15 -20.62
CA THR A 213 22.85 12.80 -20.09
C THR A 213 21.80 12.77 -18.98
N MET A 214 21.16 11.60 -18.83
CA MET A 214 20.26 11.34 -17.73
C MET A 214 20.58 9.98 -17.10
N ARG A 215 20.56 9.93 -15.77
CA ARG A 215 20.80 8.68 -15.03
C ARG A 215 19.97 8.59 -13.76
N THR A 216 19.61 7.38 -13.37
CA THR A 216 19.11 7.11 -12.03
C THR A 216 20.25 6.96 -11.06
N TYR A 217 20.04 7.34 -9.80
CA TYR A 217 21.04 7.21 -8.74
C TYR A 217 20.38 6.80 -7.42
N ASP A 218 21.16 6.22 -6.53
CA ASP A 218 20.70 5.87 -5.19
C ASP A 218 20.65 7.10 -4.29
N ALA A 219 19.49 7.39 -3.71
CA ALA A 219 19.27 8.62 -2.93
C ALA A 219 20.19 8.74 -1.71
N VAL A 220 20.58 7.62 -1.09
CA VAL A 220 21.40 7.60 0.12
C VAL A 220 22.89 7.71 -0.20
N SER A 221 23.38 6.86 -1.09
CA SER A 221 24.81 6.81 -1.45
C SER A 221 25.22 7.79 -2.55
N GLN A 222 24.25 8.42 -3.23
CA GLN A 222 24.44 9.34 -4.38
C GLN A 222 25.16 8.68 -5.57
N ARG A 223 25.27 7.35 -5.61
CA ARG A 223 25.94 6.62 -6.69
C ARG A 223 24.96 6.38 -7.85
N SER A 224 25.46 6.56 -9.05
CA SER A 224 24.72 6.24 -10.29
C SER A 224 24.39 4.75 -10.35
N ILE A 225 23.16 4.43 -10.79
CA ILE A 225 22.66 3.06 -10.97
C ILE A 225 22.65 2.70 -12.46
N GLU A 226 21.91 3.46 -13.28
CA GLU A 226 21.82 3.21 -14.71
C GLU A 226 21.57 4.50 -15.51
N ASN A 227 22.01 4.53 -16.76
CA ASN A 227 21.69 5.61 -17.67
C ASN A 227 20.32 5.38 -18.31
N ILE A 228 19.57 6.45 -18.49
CA ILE A 228 18.25 6.45 -19.11
C ILE A 228 18.19 7.49 -20.22
N ASP A 229 17.52 7.16 -21.33
CA ASP A 229 17.41 8.09 -22.48
C ASP A 229 16.16 8.98 -22.37
N ARG A 230 15.18 8.59 -21.55
CA ARG A 230 13.90 9.29 -21.42
C ARG A 230 13.34 9.12 -20.01
N CYS A 231 12.79 10.20 -19.47
CA CYS A 231 12.09 10.21 -18.19
C CYS A 231 10.73 10.91 -18.32
N VAL A 232 9.68 10.29 -17.78
CA VAL A 232 8.36 10.93 -17.59
C VAL A 232 8.25 11.34 -16.14
N ILE A 233 8.10 12.64 -15.91
CA ILE A 233 8.01 13.23 -14.57
C ILE A 233 6.56 13.67 -14.35
N PRO A 234 5.77 12.93 -13.58
CA PRO A 234 4.40 13.30 -13.21
C PRO A 234 4.41 14.47 -12.22
N PRO A 235 3.28 15.18 -12.01
CA PRO A 235 3.19 16.14 -10.91
C PRO A 235 3.37 15.44 -9.55
N ALA A 236 3.88 16.18 -8.57
CA ALA A 236 4.08 15.70 -7.20
C ALA A 236 2.86 15.95 -6.29
N THR A 237 1.85 16.63 -6.79
CA THR A 237 0.58 16.91 -6.10
C THR A 237 -0.60 16.52 -6.99
N GLU A 238 -1.71 16.12 -6.36
CA GLU A 238 -2.98 15.92 -7.07
C GLU A 238 -3.66 17.22 -7.50
N MET A 239 -3.19 18.35 -7.02
CA MET A 239 -3.72 19.67 -7.35
C MET A 239 -2.59 20.59 -7.87
N PRO A 240 -1.99 20.29 -9.03
CA PRO A 240 -0.99 21.16 -9.64
C PRO A 240 -1.66 22.49 -10.04
N LEU A 241 -0.94 23.59 -9.89
CA LEU A 241 -1.48 24.92 -10.19
C LEU A 241 -1.15 25.33 -11.62
N THR A 242 -2.07 25.05 -12.56
CA THR A 242 -2.00 25.65 -13.91
C THR A 242 -2.23 27.17 -13.84
N LYS A 243 -1.84 27.92 -14.89
CA LYS A 243 -2.06 29.37 -14.95
C LYS A 243 -3.54 29.72 -14.82
N GLU A 244 -4.39 28.95 -15.47
CA GLU A 244 -5.85 29.10 -15.45
C GLU A 244 -6.42 28.84 -14.05
N ALA A 245 -5.99 27.72 -13.42
CA ALA A 245 -6.42 27.36 -12.07
C ALA A 245 -5.98 28.41 -11.05
N ARG A 246 -4.72 28.87 -11.12
CA ARG A 246 -4.22 29.95 -10.24
C ARG A 246 -5.06 31.21 -10.40
N THR A 247 -5.34 31.64 -11.64
CA THR A 247 -6.14 32.85 -11.90
C THR A 247 -7.56 32.72 -11.37
N ARG A 248 -8.20 31.56 -11.59
CA ARG A 248 -9.55 31.25 -11.09
C ARG A 248 -9.57 31.23 -9.56
N GLY A 249 -8.66 30.51 -8.93
CA GLY A 249 -8.55 30.37 -7.49
C GLY A 249 -8.27 31.70 -6.81
N MET A 250 -7.33 32.50 -7.30
CA MET A 250 -7.05 33.84 -6.75
C MET A 250 -8.26 34.77 -6.84
N ARG A 251 -9.02 34.71 -7.95
CA ARG A 251 -10.26 35.49 -8.08
C ARG A 251 -11.32 35.05 -7.05
N ALA A 252 -11.43 33.77 -6.79
CA ALA A 252 -12.35 33.20 -5.83
C ALA A 252 -11.91 33.58 -4.38
N LEU A 253 -10.66 33.33 -4.02
CA LEU A 253 -10.12 33.60 -2.68
C LEU A 253 -10.23 35.09 -2.30
N ARG A 254 -10.04 36.00 -3.26
CA ARG A 254 -10.20 37.44 -3.02
C ARG A 254 -11.61 37.82 -2.58
N LYS A 255 -12.62 37.02 -2.95
CA LYS A 255 -14.03 37.24 -2.64
C LYS A 255 -14.48 36.49 -1.38
N THR A 256 -13.69 35.51 -0.94
CA THR A 256 -14.03 34.65 0.18
C THR A 256 -13.45 35.22 1.48
N GLU A 257 -14.31 35.46 2.44
CA GLU A 257 -13.94 35.99 3.76
C GLU A 257 -13.01 35.00 4.48
N GLY A 258 -11.99 35.52 5.20
CA GLY A 258 -11.03 34.68 5.94
C GLY A 258 -9.91 34.04 5.15
N MET A 259 -9.85 34.19 3.82
CA MET A 259 -8.86 33.56 2.93
C MET A 259 -7.72 34.50 2.49
N LYS A 260 -7.47 35.56 3.26
CA LYS A 260 -6.46 36.56 2.93
C LYS A 260 -5.03 35.98 2.96
N GLU A 261 -4.72 35.15 3.96
CA GLU A 261 -3.39 34.52 4.08
C GLU A 261 -3.08 33.61 2.90
N GLU A 262 -4.05 32.81 2.46
CA GLU A 262 -3.94 31.91 1.32
C GLU A 262 -3.78 32.69 0.01
N TYR A 263 -4.53 33.80 -0.11
CA TYR A 263 -4.42 34.70 -1.25
C TYR A 263 -3.04 35.35 -1.31
N ASP A 264 -2.55 35.94 -0.21
CA ASP A 264 -1.25 36.61 -0.14
C ASP A 264 -0.12 35.64 -0.45
N ARG A 265 -0.13 34.42 0.13
CA ARG A 265 0.85 33.37 -0.14
C ARG A 265 0.88 32.94 -1.61
N LEU A 266 -0.31 32.77 -2.23
CA LEU A 266 -0.39 32.47 -3.67
C LEU A 266 0.10 33.64 -4.53
N SER A 267 -0.16 34.91 -4.14
CA SER A 267 0.29 36.09 -4.87
C SER A 267 1.82 36.25 -4.86
N GLU A 268 2.48 35.79 -3.79
CA GLU A 268 3.93 35.74 -3.61
C GLU A 268 4.60 34.54 -4.31
N GLY A 269 3.81 33.68 -4.96
CA GLY A 269 4.32 32.52 -5.68
C GLY A 269 4.41 31.25 -4.84
N GLY A 270 4.06 31.31 -3.55
CA GLY A 270 3.98 30.11 -2.68
C GLY A 270 2.71 29.31 -2.91
N VAL A 271 2.67 28.10 -2.31
CA VAL A 271 1.49 27.23 -2.31
C VAL A 271 1.03 27.06 -0.85
N PRO A 272 -0.23 27.40 -0.52
CA PRO A 272 -0.78 27.16 0.82
C PRO A 272 -0.84 25.65 1.14
N LEU A 273 -0.56 25.31 2.40
CA LEU A 273 -0.77 23.94 2.86
C LEU A 273 -2.27 23.63 2.92
N GLY A 274 -2.66 22.42 2.47
CA GLY A 274 -4.06 22.01 2.43
C GLY A 274 -4.87 22.63 1.30
N LEU A 275 -4.19 23.11 0.26
CA LEU A 275 -4.84 23.72 -0.92
C LEU A 275 -5.85 22.76 -1.58
N GLU A 276 -5.66 21.46 -1.44
CA GLU A 276 -6.56 20.42 -1.96
C GLU A 276 -7.99 20.54 -1.38
N MET A 277 -8.12 21.10 -0.17
CA MET A 277 -9.43 21.34 0.44
C MET A 277 -10.19 22.49 -0.22
N LEU A 278 -9.51 23.32 -1.00
CA LEU A 278 -10.05 24.44 -1.75
C LEU A 278 -10.22 24.12 -3.24
N MET A 279 -10.08 22.85 -3.65
CA MET A 279 -10.17 22.42 -5.04
C MET A 279 -11.40 22.94 -5.79
N PRO A 280 -12.61 23.03 -5.21
CA PRO A 280 -13.79 23.58 -5.89
C PRO A 280 -13.62 25.02 -6.37
N LEU A 281 -12.81 25.82 -5.68
CA LEU A 281 -12.52 27.21 -6.06
C LEU A 281 -11.58 27.31 -7.27
N PHE A 282 -10.75 26.29 -7.51
CA PHE A 282 -9.69 26.30 -8.50
C PHE A 282 -10.06 25.57 -9.79
N TYR A 283 -10.74 24.43 -9.67
CA TYR A 283 -11.02 23.55 -10.79
C TYR A 283 -12.52 23.32 -11.00
N PRO A 284 -12.98 23.03 -12.22
CA PRO A 284 -14.29 22.49 -12.46
C PRO A 284 -14.42 21.07 -11.85
N GLU A 285 -15.63 20.58 -11.77
CA GLU A 285 -15.93 19.24 -11.30
C GLU A 285 -15.33 18.17 -12.24
N ALA A 286 -14.65 17.19 -11.66
CA ALA A 286 -14.14 16.01 -12.35
C ALA A 286 -14.00 14.82 -11.37
N PHE A 287 -14.10 13.59 -11.88
CA PHE A 287 -14.06 12.35 -11.13
C PHE A 287 -13.15 11.33 -11.81
N ILE A 288 -12.96 10.17 -11.20
CA ILE A 288 -12.16 9.09 -11.81
C ILE A 288 -12.72 8.65 -13.16
N THR A 289 -14.04 8.75 -13.37
CA THR A 289 -14.68 8.42 -14.63
C THR A 289 -14.21 9.28 -15.79
N ASP A 290 -13.82 10.54 -15.54
CA ASP A 290 -13.30 11.45 -16.57
C ASP A 290 -11.89 11.10 -17.05
N TYR A 291 -11.18 10.24 -16.31
CA TYR A 291 -9.86 9.72 -16.69
C TYR A 291 -9.93 8.46 -17.54
N LEU A 292 -11.10 7.81 -17.61
CA LEU A 292 -11.24 6.56 -18.32
C LEU A 292 -11.22 6.76 -19.84
N PRO A 293 -10.48 5.92 -20.58
CA PRO A 293 -10.58 5.94 -22.04
C PRO A 293 -11.96 5.48 -22.50
N GLU A 294 -12.34 5.91 -23.70
CA GLU A 294 -13.60 5.47 -24.32
C GLU A 294 -13.66 3.94 -24.42
N GLY A 295 -14.79 3.38 -24.04
CA GLY A 295 -15.00 1.92 -24.04
C GLY A 295 -14.31 1.17 -22.88
N ALA A 296 -13.86 1.87 -21.85
CA ALA A 296 -13.39 1.24 -20.60
C ALA A 296 -14.49 0.39 -19.99
N ILE A 297 -14.11 -0.76 -19.42
CA ILE A 297 -15.04 -1.67 -18.73
C ILE A 297 -15.20 -1.20 -17.28
N ILE A 298 -16.45 -1.14 -16.83
CA ILE A 298 -16.81 -0.77 -15.46
C ILE A 298 -17.39 -2.00 -14.77
N LEU A 299 -16.77 -2.44 -13.68
CA LEU A 299 -17.25 -3.52 -12.84
C LEU A 299 -17.74 -2.95 -11.51
N ILE A 300 -19.00 -3.20 -11.17
CA ILE A 300 -19.60 -2.74 -9.91
C ILE A 300 -19.82 -3.96 -9.00
N ASP A 301 -19.06 -4.02 -7.93
CA ASP A 301 -19.09 -5.12 -6.98
C ASP A 301 -20.20 -4.92 -5.93
N GLU A 302 -21.27 -5.74 -5.99
CA GLU A 302 -22.47 -5.62 -5.17
C GLU A 302 -23.07 -4.20 -5.22
N PRO A 303 -23.67 -3.77 -6.34
CA PRO A 303 -24.07 -2.37 -6.61
C PRO A 303 -24.86 -1.71 -5.48
N GLN A 304 -25.74 -2.46 -4.81
CA GLN A 304 -26.51 -1.93 -3.69
C GLN A 304 -25.61 -1.53 -2.51
N ARG A 305 -24.58 -2.34 -2.20
CA ARG A 305 -23.62 -2.00 -1.14
C ARG A 305 -22.75 -0.80 -1.52
N VAL A 306 -22.39 -0.68 -2.79
CA VAL A 306 -21.66 0.49 -3.30
C VAL A 306 -22.51 1.75 -3.13
N GLU A 307 -23.77 1.71 -3.51
CA GLU A 307 -24.71 2.84 -3.36
C GLU A 307 -24.89 3.25 -1.89
N GLU A 308 -25.13 2.27 -1.00
CA GLU A 308 -25.29 2.51 0.44
C GLU A 308 -24.02 3.14 1.05
N SER A 309 -22.85 2.63 0.68
CA SER A 309 -21.57 3.17 1.15
C SER A 309 -21.29 4.57 0.61
N ALA A 310 -21.59 4.85 -0.65
CA ALA A 310 -21.47 6.17 -1.25
C ALA A 310 -22.40 7.18 -0.57
N LYS A 311 -23.67 6.83 -0.31
CA LYS A 311 -24.61 7.68 0.41
C LYS A 311 -24.13 7.99 1.83
N LEU A 312 -23.62 6.99 2.53
CA LEU A 312 -23.07 7.16 3.88
C LEU A 312 -21.86 8.10 3.87
N ALA A 313 -20.91 7.92 2.94
CA ALA A 313 -19.75 8.78 2.80
C ALA A 313 -20.16 10.24 2.52
N PHE A 314 -21.13 10.43 1.63
CA PHE A 314 -21.67 11.77 1.29
C PHE A 314 -22.33 12.45 2.48
N THR A 315 -23.25 11.78 3.18
CA THR A 315 -23.94 12.37 4.35
C THR A 315 -22.95 12.68 5.47
N THR A 316 -22.03 11.76 5.76
CA THR A 316 -20.98 11.98 6.78
C THR A 316 -20.11 13.19 6.44
N HIS A 317 -19.77 13.39 5.17
CA HIS A 317 -19.00 14.56 4.73
C HIS A 317 -19.77 15.86 4.93
N LEU A 318 -21.05 15.90 4.50
CA LEU A 318 -21.88 17.09 4.67
C LEU A 318 -22.08 17.46 6.14
N ASP A 319 -22.32 16.50 7.01
CA ASP A 319 -22.46 16.72 8.45
C ASP A 319 -21.18 17.30 9.06
N ARG A 320 -20.02 16.77 8.65
CA ARG A 320 -18.71 17.29 9.06
C ARG A 320 -18.48 18.71 8.57
N VAL A 321 -18.72 18.99 7.30
CA VAL A 321 -18.57 20.33 6.72
C VAL A 321 -19.49 21.30 7.41
N GLY A 322 -20.77 20.94 7.64
CA GLY A 322 -21.73 21.75 8.37
C GLY A 322 -21.28 22.13 9.78
N SER A 323 -20.72 21.18 10.53
CA SER A 323 -20.18 21.42 11.87
C SER A 323 -19.00 22.40 11.82
N TYR A 324 -18.05 22.22 10.90
CA TYR A 324 -16.89 23.12 10.78
C TYR A 324 -17.24 24.51 10.21
N ILE A 325 -18.28 24.64 9.37
CA ILE A 325 -18.81 25.95 8.97
C ILE A 325 -19.38 26.68 10.17
N HIS A 326 -20.13 25.98 11.04
CA HIS A 326 -20.68 26.59 12.26
C HIS A 326 -19.57 27.06 13.22
N GLU A 327 -18.44 26.36 13.25
CA GLU A 327 -17.25 26.76 14.01
C GLU A 327 -16.40 27.83 13.32
N GLY A 328 -16.74 28.23 12.09
CA GLY A 328 -15.98 29.23 11.32
C GLY A 328 -14.63 28.71 10.79
N THR A 329 -14.44 27.38 10.71
CA THR A 329 -13.17 26.74 10.33
C THR A 329 -13.20 26.08 8.95
N ALA A 330 -14.36 25.98 8.31
CA ALA A 330 -14.54 25.46 6.96
C ALA A 330 -15.34 26.42 6.07
N LEU A 331 -15.19 26.25 4.76
CA LEU A 331 -15.94 27.00 3.74
C LEU A 331 -17.10 26.15 3.20
N PRO A 332 -18.22 26.78 2.78
CA PRO A 332 -19.34 26.09 2.14
C PRO A 332 -18.92 25.29 0.89
N GLU A 333 -17.98 25.79 0.12
CA GLU A 333 -17.48 25.16 -1.10
C GLU A 333 -16.76 23.82 -0.82
N GLN A 334 -16.33 23.58 0.42
CA GLN A 334 -15.75 22.29 0.80
C GLN A 334 -16.78 21.17 0.83
N ALA A 335 -18.07 21.46 0.87
CA ALA A 335 -19.12 20.48 0.68
C ALA A 335 -19.07 19.84 -0.72
N GLU A 336 -18.60 20.59 -1.72
CA GLU A 336 -18.47 20.13 -3.11
C GLU A 336 -17.25 19.23 -3.34
N LEU A 337 -16.42 18.93 -2.33
CA LEU A 337 -15.33 17.95 -2.44
C LEU A 337 -15.82 16.53 -2.68
N ILE A 338 -17.07 16.26 -2.35
CA ILE A 338 -17.76 15.00 -2.60
C ILE A 338 -19.08 15.28 -3.32
N CYS A 339 -19.33 14.57 -4.42
CA CYS A 339 -20.56 14.75 -5.17
C CYS A 339 -21.72 13.89 -4.63
N GLN A 340 -22.93 14.26 -5.01
CA GLN A 340 -24.11 13.46 -4.74
C GLN A 340 -24.02 12.10 -5.43
N PRO A 341 -24.12 10.96 -4.69
CA PRO A 341 -23.90 9.63 -5.25
C PRO A 341 -24.77 9.27 -6.46
N SER A 342 -26.04 9.72 -6.48
CA SER A 342 -26.93 9.46 -7.61
C SER A 342 -26.42 10.01 -8.93
N HIS A 343 -25.73 11.14 -8.92
CA HIS A 343 -25.18 11.76 -10.12
C HIS A 343 -24.12 10.86 -10.79
N ILE A 344 -23.13 10.39 -10.00
CA ILE A 344 -22.05 9.57 -10.56
C ILE A 344 -22.50 8.13 -10.82
N LEU A 345 -23.35 7.56 -9.97
CA LEU A 345 -23.84 6.19 -10.16
C LEU A 345 -24.71 6.04 -11.42
N GLN A 346 -25.48 7.07 -11.79
CA GLN A 346 -26.22 7.09 -13.05
C GLN A 346 -25.29 7.16 -14.27
N SER A 347 -24.18 7.88 -14.20
CA SER A 347 -23.21 7.97 -15.30
C SER A 347 -22.48 6.65 -15.56
N LEU A 348 -22.53 5.70 -14.61
CA LEU A 348 -21.95 4.36 -14.78
C LEU A 348 -22.81 3.43 -15.68
N ASP A 349 -24.04 3.81 -16.05
CA ASP A 349 -24.86 3.01 -16.98
C ASP A 349 -24.36 3.16 -18.42
N THR A 350 -23.31 2.43 -18.72
CA THR A 350 -22.67 2.41 -20.04
C THR A 350 -22.82 1.05 -20.69
N PRO A 351 -22.65 0.93 -22.01
CA PRO A 351 -22.66 -0.37 -22.70
C PRO A 351 -21.56 -1.34 -22.24
N TYR A 352 -20.57 -0.85 -21.50
CA TYR A 352 -19.41 -1.61 -21.02
C TYR A 352 -19.45 -1.86 -19.52
N THR A 353 -20.60 -1.67 -18.89
CA THR A 353 -20.77 -1.85 -17.44
C THR A 353 -21.26 -3.26 -17.12
N ALA A 354 -20.64 -3.91 -16.14
CA ALA A 354 -21.09 -5.18 -15.57
C ALA A 354 -21.24 -5.08 -14.05
N MET A 355 -22.41 -5.44 -13.57
CA MET A 355 -22.75 -5.52 -12.16
C MET A 355 -22.50 -6.95 -11.67
N LEU A 356 -21.69 -7.12 -10.63
CA LEU A 356 -21.30 -8.41 -10.08
C LEU A 356 -22.08 -8.70 -8.80
N PHE A 357 -22.75 -9.85 -8.75
CA PHE A 357 -23.56 -10.28 -7.63
C PHE A 357 -23.18 -11.69 -7.17
N ALA A 358 -23.11 -11.90 -5.86
CA ALA A 358 -22.97 -13.26 -5.31
C ALA A 358 -24.26 -14.07 -5.47
N ILE A 359 -25.40 -13.44 -5.29
CA ILE A 359 -26.73 -14.05 -5.42
C ILE A 359 -27.61 -13.22 -6.37
N THR A 360 -28.61 -13.85 -6.93
CA THR A 360 -29.53 -13.16 -7.84
C THR A 360 -30.34 -12.09 -7.10
N ARG A 361 -30.09 -10.82 -7.47
CA ARG A 361 -30.77 -9.63 -6.95
C ARG A 361 -31.06 -8.65 -8.08
N THR A 362 -32.03 -7.78 -7.87
CA THR A 362 -32.33 -6.66 -8.77
C THR A 362 -31.68 -5.39 -8.23
N TYR A 363 -31.18 -4.54 -9.13
CA TYR A 363 -30.68 -3.22 -8.81
C TYR A 363 -31.42 -2.17 -9.63
N GLY A 364 -31.89 -1.10 -9.00
CA GLY A 364 -32.86 -0.19 -9.60
C GLY A 364 -32.27 0.93 -10.46
N LEU A 365 -31.03 1.37 -10.22
CA LEU A 365 -30.42 2.50 -10.92
C LEU A 365 -29.91 2.14 -12.31
N ILE A 366 -29.41 0.92 -12.51
CA ILE A 366 -28.92 0.41 -13.80
C ILE A 366 -29.78 -0.78 -14.21
N LYS A 367 -30.36 -0.70 -15.41
CA LYS A 367 -31.18 -1.79 -15.95
C LYS A 367 -30.34 -2.64 -16.90
N PRO A 368 -29.93 -3.86 -16.49
CA PRO A 368 -29.10 -4.69 -17.33
C PRO A 368 -29.82 -5.12 -18.59
N LYS A 369 -29.14 -5.05 -19.73
CA LYS A 369 -29.60 -5.59 -21.02
C LYS A 369 -29.19 -7.04 -21.22
N CYS A 370 -28.08 -7.45 -20.59
CA CYS A 370 -27.54 -8.80 -20.67
C CYS A 370 -27.48 -9.43 -19.27
N LEU A 371 -27.79 -10.73 -19.20
CA LEU A 371 -27.74 -11.51 -17.96
C LEU A 371 -26.81 -12.69 -18.14
N PHE A 372 -25.92 -12.89 -17.17
CA PHE A 372 -24.96 -13.98 -17.13
C PHE A 372 -25.04 -14.69 -15.79
N ARG A 373 -24.90 -16.00 -15.79
CA ARG A 373 -24.96 -16.80 -14.57
C ARG A 373 -23.75 -17.72 -14.49
N PHE A 374 -23.00 -17.57 -13.43
CA PHE A 374 -21.87 -18.44 -13.12
C PHE A 374 -22.24 -19.36 -11.95
N GLU A 375 -21.68 -20.55 -11.98
CA GLU A 375 -21.64 -21.42 -10.81
C GLU A 375 -20.22 -21.39 -10.25
N THR A 376 -20.06 -20.78 -9.07
CA THR A 376 -18.78 -20.71 -8.36
C THR A 376 -18.95 -21.13 -6.92
N ARG A 377 -17.93 -21.78 -6.34
CA ARG A 377 -17.95 -22.21 -4.93
C ARG A 377 -16.73 -21.66 -4.21
N PRO A 378 -16.88 -21.20 -2.96
CA PRO A 378 -15.73 -20.89 -2.11
C PRO A 378 -15.01 -22.19 -1.79
N MET A 379 -13.68 -22.12 -1.67
CA MET A 379 -12.87 -23.27 -1.26
C MET A 379 -13.05 -23.55 0.25
N ALA A 380 -13.08 -24.80 0.63
CA ALA A 380 -13.10 -25.22 2.03
C ALA A 380 -11.78 -24.87 2.72
N LYS A 381 -11.82 -24.70 4.05
CA LYS A 381 -10.62 -24.49 4.85
C LYS A 381 -10.11 -25.83 5.37
N TYR A 382 -8.82 -26.09 5.14
CA TYR A 382 -8.14 -27.36 5.49
C TYR A 382 -7.11 -27.17 6.61
N ILE A 383 -7.25 -26.14 7.42
CA ILE A 383 -6.26 -25.80 8.45
C ILE A 383 -6.07 -26.96 9.43
N GLY A 384 -4.86 -27.57 9.41
CA GLY A 384 -4.54 -28.73 10.25
C GLY A 384 -5.28 -30.03 9.90
N ASN A 385 -5.96 -30.10 8.77
CA ASN A 385 -6.76 -31.25 8.33
C ASN A 385 -6.34 -31.74 6.95
N THR A 386 -5.13 -32.27 6.85
CA THR A 386 -4.58 -32.86 5.62
C THR A 386 -5.40 -34.03 5.09
N PRO A 387 -5.97 -34.94 5.93
CA PRO A 387 -6.81 -36.01 5.43
C PRO A 387 -8.06 -35.53 4.67
N ALA A 388 -8.71 -34.44 5.12
CA ALA A 388 -9.85 -33.87 4.40
C ALA A 388 -9.42 -33.28 3.05
N LEU A 389 -8.27 -32.58 3.00
CA LEU A 389 -7.71 -32.09 1.74
C LEU A 389 -7.41 -33.24 0.78
N ALA A 390 -6.78 -34.30 1.25
CA ALA A 390 -6.46 -35.49 0.45
C ALA A 390 -7.74 -36.15 -0.10
N ALA A 391 -8.79 -36.30 0.72
CA ALA A 391 -10.07 -36.86 0.30
C ALA A 391 -10.74 -36.03 -0.79
N ASP A 392 -10.73 -34.67 -0.66
CA ASP A 392 -11.32 -33.78 -1.65
C ASP A 392 -10.51 -33.79 -2.96
N ILE A 393 -9.17 -33.81 -2.91
CA ILE A 393 -8.33 -33.96 -4.08
C ILE A 393 -8.63 -35.26 -4.84
N GLU A 394 -8.74 -36.39 -4.13
CA GLU A 394 -9.08 -37.65 -4.73
C GLU A 394 -10.51 -37.67 -5.32
N SER A 395 -11.45 -36.95 -4.70
CA SER A 395 -12.79 -36.74 -5.23
C SER A 395 -12.77 -35.94 -6.54
N TRP A 396 -12.06 -34.83 -6.56
CA TRP A 396 -11.88 -34.00 -7.77
C TRP A 396 -11.17 -34.77 -8.89
N LYS A 397 -10.14 -35.53 -8.55
CA LYS A 397 -9.41 -36.38 -9.51
C LYS A 397 -10.32 -37.42 -10.15
N ARG A 398 -11.12 -38.12 -9.35
CA ARG A 398 -12.15 -39.07 -9.87
C ARG A 398 -13.18 -38.37 -10.74
N GLY A 399 -13.56 -37.12 -10.42
CA GLY A 399 -14.45 -36.29 -11.24
C GLY A 399 -13.80 -35.72 -12.52
N GLY A 400 -12.50 -35.98 -12.74
CA GLY A 400 -11.72 -35.42 -13.86
C GLY A 400 -11.46 -33.92 -13.74
N SER A 401 -11.50 -33.37 -12.54
CA SER A 401 -11.27 -31.96 -12.28
C SER A 401 -9.76 -31.65 -12.23
N THR A 402 -9.40 -30.48 -12.69
CA THR A 402 -8.07 -29.89 -12.55
C THR A 402 -7.92 -29.29 -11.16
N VAL A 403 -6.89 -29.64 -10.42
CA VAL A 403 -6.63 -29.12 -9.07
C VAL A 403 -5.30 -28.39 -9.06
N MET A 404 -5.34 -27.11 -8.71
CA MET A 404 -4.17 -26.24 -8.62
C MET A 404 -4.00 -25.76 -7.17
N ILE A 405 -2.88 -26.11 -6.53
CA ILE A 405 -2.59 -25.70 -5.14
C ILE A 405 -1.48 -24.66 -5.18
N TYR A 406 -1.82 -23.42 -4.84
CA TYR A 406 -0.89 -22.30 -4.74
C TYR A 406 -0.34 -22.23 -3.33
N ALA A 407 0.85 -22.76 -3.14
CA ALA A 407 1.44 -23.02 -1.83
C ALA A 407 2.66 -22.15 -1.49
N GLY A 408 3.05 -21.24 -2.39
CA GLY A 408 4.19 -20.34 -2.18
C GLY A 408 5.47 -21.09 -1.80
N ALA A 409 6.13 -20.62 -0.74
CA ALA A 409 7.34 -21.26 -0.21
C ALA A 409 7.09 -22.65 0.42
N HIS A 410 5.84 -23.01 0.66
CA HIS A 410 5.46 -24.26 1.34
C HIS A 410 5.13 -25.42 0.38
N ALA A 411 5.35 -25.24 -0.93
CA ALA A 411 4.95 -26.22 -1.96
C ALA A 411 5.51 -27.63 -1.69
N LYS A 412 6.78 -27.74 -1.35
CA LYS A 412 7.42 -29.02 -1.04
C LYS A 412 6.79 -29.67 0.19
N ARG A 413 6.61 -28.90 1.27
CA ARG A 413 6.01 -29.40 2.53
C ARG A 413 4.60 -29.93 2.32
N ILE A 414 3.78 -29.23 1.51
CA ILE A 414 2.42 -29.70 1.19
C ILE A 414 2.47 -30.97 0.36
N GLY A 415 3.40 -31.07 -0.59
CA GLY A 415 3.61 -32.28 -1.35
C GLY A 415 3.96 -33.49 -0.47
N ASP A 416 4.88 -33.31 0.49
CA ASP A 416 5.28 -34.35 1.44
C ASP A 416 4.07 -34.76 2.32
N MET A 417 3.33 -33.80 2.89
CA MET A 417 2.15 -34.07 3.70
C MET A 417 1.05 -34.83 2.96
N LEU A 418 0.80 -34.49 1.69
CA LEU A 418 -0.16 -35.21 0.83
C LEU A 418 0.35 -36.59 0.44
N GLY A 419 1.68 -36.74 0.27
CA GLY A 419 2.32 -38.03 0.05
C GLY A 419 2.12 -38.99 1.22
N ASP A 420 2.19 -38.51 2.46
CA ASP A 420 1.91 -39.29 3.67
C ASP A 420 0.45 -39.79 3.72
N GLU A 421 -0.47 -39.05 3.13
CA GLU A 421 -1.88 -39.45 2.97
C GLU A 421 -2.13 -40.28 1.68
N GLY A 422 -1.09 -40.67 0.95
CA GLY A 422 -1.18 -41.50 -0.25
C GLY A 422 -1.53 -40.75 -1.53
N VAL A 423 -1.56 -39.44 -1.51
CA VAL A 423 -1.88 -38.57 -2.69
C VAL A 423 -0.59 -38.09 -3.32
N THR A 424 -0.29 -38.54 -4.56
CA THR A 424 0.86 -38.06 -5.32
C THR A 424 0.46 -36.93 -6.24
N ILE A 425 1.07 -35.75 -6.07
CA ILE A 425 0.82 -34.54 -6.87
C ILE A 425 2.16 -34.00 -7.39
N GLY A 426 2.16 -33.52 -8.65
CA GLY A 426 3.31 -32.82 -9.23
C GLY A 426 3.59 -31.51 -8.53
N ILE A 427 4.87 -31.11 -8.42
CA ILE A 427 5.29 -29.83 -7.85
C ILE A 427 6.01 -29.02 -8.94
N ALA A 428 5.64 -27.77 -9.11
CA ALA A 428 6.29 -26.81 -10.00
C ALA A 428 6.62 -25.52 -9.24
N GLU A 429 7.80 -24.96 -9.47
CA GLU A 429 8.20 -23.70 -8.85
C GLU A 429 7.33 -22.54 -9.33
N ALA A 430 6.97 -22.51 -10.61
CA ALA A 430 6.07 -21.53 -11.20
C ALA A 430 5.26 -22.17 -12.33
N LEU A 431 4.02 -21.69 -12.51
CA LEU A 431 3.16 -22.11 -13.61
C LEU A 431 3.48 -21.27 -14.86
N THR A 432 4.33 -21.82 -15.74
CA THR A 432 4.79 -21.15 -16.97
C THR A 432 4.18 -21.71 -18.25
N ARG A 433 3.48 -22.84 -18.16
CA ARG A 433 2.79 -23.53 -19.26
C ARG A 433 1.28 -23.52 -19.09
N ASP A 434 0.57 -23.83 -20.16
CA ASP A 434 -0.88 -23.97 -20.11
C ASP A 434 -1.29 -25.16 -19.22
N ILE A 435 -2.42 -25.00 -18.53
CA ILE A 435 -2.99 -25.98 -17.62
C ILE A 435 -3.59 -27.14 -18.43
N ILE A 436 -3.21 -28.37 -18.11
CA ILE A 436 -3.76 -29.58 -18.71
C ILE A 436 -5.06 -29.95 -17.96
N SER A 437 -6.11 -30.29 -18.70
CA SER A 437 -7.37 -30.72 -18.07
C SER A 437 -7.17 -32.01 -17.27
N GLY A 438 -7.67 -31.99 -16.02
CA GLY A 438 -7.57 -33.14 -15.11
C GLY A 438 -6.22 -33.28 -14.40
N GLU A 439 -5.27 -32.35 -14.60
CA GLU A 439 -4.01 -32.40 -13.86
C GLU A 439 -4.17 -31.92 -12.41
N GLN A 440 -3.32 -32.45 -11.54
CA GLN A 440 -3.16 -31.98 -10.17
C GLN A 440 -1.73 -31.44 -10.02
N LEU A 441 -1.60 -30.19 -9.60
CA LEU A 441 -0.30 -29.51 -9.50
C LEU A 441 -0.23 -28.62 -8.27
N ILE A 442 0.89 -28.71 -7.55
CA ILE A 442 1.27 -27.76 -6.51
C ILE A 442 2.22 -26.75 -7.14
N VAL A 443 1.96 -25.45 -6.93
CA VAL A 443 2.70 -24.35 -7.53
C VAL A 443 3.36 -23.51 -6.44
N GLY A 444 4.66 -23.22 -6.57
CA GLY A 444 5.43 -22.37 -5.66
C GLY A 444 5.11 -20.88 -5.75
N GLN A 445 4.02 -20.51 -6.41
CA GLN A 445 3.46 -19.16 -6.42
C GLN A 445 2.31 -19.05 -5.41
N SER A 446 1.91 -17.83 -5.06
CA SER A 446 0.82 -17.57 -4.14
C SER A 446 -0.31 -16.80 -4.81
N ILE A 447 -1.54 -17.16 -4.47
CA ILE A 447 -2.75 -16.39 -4.72
C ILE A 447 -3.45 -16.14 -3.38
N ALA A 448 -4.31 -15.13 -3.30
CA ALA A 448 -4.88 -14.72 -2.02
C ALA A 448 -5.91 -15.71 -1.49
N ARG A 449 -6.81 -16.22 -2.34
CA ARG A 449 -7.89 -17.11 -1.96
C ARG A 449 -8.15 -18.17 -3.02
N GLY A 450 -8.53 -19.37 -2.57
CA GLY A 450 -8.97 -20.45 -3.42
C GLY A 450 -10.41 -20.31 -3.87
N PHE A 451 -10.74 -20.95 -4.99
CA PHE A 451 -12.07 -20.97 -5.58
C PHE A 451 -12.30 -22.19 -6.45
N GLU A 452 -13.55 -22.53 -6.70
CA GLU A 452 -13.94 -23.63 -7.58
C GLU A 452 -14.89 -23.13 -8.68
N TYR A 453 -14.62 -23.58 -9.90
CA TYR A 453 -15.53 -23.48 -11.04
C TYR A 453 -15.99 -24.91 -11.42
N PRO A 454 -17.17 -25.38 -10.94
CA PRO A 454 -17.66 -26.72 -11.24
C PRO A 454 -17.87 -26.98 -12.72
N GLU A 455 -18.35 -25.97 -13.47
CA GLU A 455 -18.68 -26.07 -14.89
C GLU A 455 -17.46 -26.41 -15.76
N ILE A 456 -16.31 -25.82 -15.46
CA ILE A 456 -15.04 -26.08 -16.17
C ILE A 456 -14.14 -27.05 -15.40
N LYS A 457 -14.65 -27.66 -14.34
CA LYS A 457 -13.95 -28.63 -13.50
C LYS A 457 -12.58 -28.13 -13.02
N LEU A 458 -12.55 -26.93 -12.44
CA LEU A 458 -11.34 -26.30 -11.91
C LEU A 458 -11.51 -26.01 -10.42
N ALA A 459 -10.62 -26.58 -9.60
CA ALA A 459 -10.46 -26.28 -8.18
C ALA A 459 -9.09 -25.61 -7.96
N VAL A 460 -9.07 -24.45 -7.33
CA VAL A 460 -7.87 -23.69 -7.02
C VAL A 460 -7.83 -23.48 -5.52
N ILE A 461 -6.77 -23.94 -4.86
CA ILE A 461 -6.56 -23.85 -3.42
C ILE A 461 -5.40 -22.90 -3.15
N SER A 462 -5.49 -22.06 -2.14
CA SER A 462 -4.43 -21.14 -1.74
C SER A 462 -3.87 -21.46 -0.36
N GLU A 463 -2.79 -20.75 0.02
CA GLU A 463 -2.22 -20.82 1.37
C GLU A 463 -3.23 -20.42 2.45
N CYS A 464 -4.20 -19.57 2.13
CA CYS A 464 -5.24 -19.14 3.07
C CYS A 464 -6.12 -20.31 3.56
N GLU A 465 -6.50 -21.20 2.66
CA GLU A 465 -7.29 -22.39 2.99
C GLU A 465 -6.46 -23.46 3.74
N LEU A 466 -5.15 -23.48 3.50
CA LEU A 466 -4.24 -24.48 4.07
C LEU A 466 -3.74 -24.09 5.47
N TYR A 467 -3.43 -22.80 5.68
CA TYR A 467 -2.77 -22.33 6.90
C TYR A 467 -3.55 -21.24 7.66
N GLY A 468 -4.66 -20.74 7.11
CA GLY A 468 -5.44 -19.67 7.74
C GLY A 468 -4.80 -18.28 7.65
N THR A 469 -3.64 -18.18 7.03
CA THR A 469 -2.94 -16.91 6.84
C THR A 469 -3.32 -16.34 5.48
N GLU A 470 -3.94 -15.16 5.45
CA GLU A 470 -4.01 -14.41 4.19
C GLU A 470 -2.57 -14.11 3.75
N SER A 471 -2.15 -14.67 2.61
CA SER A 471 -0.83 -14.41 2.02
C SER A 471 -0.71 -12.90 1.74
N ARG A 472 -0.05 -12.20 2.67
CA ARG A 472 0.33 -10.80 2.44
C ARG A 472 1.63 -10.83 1.65
N ARG A 473 1.54 -10.71 0.32
CA ARG A 473 2.70 -10.30 -0.47
C ARG A 473 3.22 -9.02 0.15
N SER A 474 4.42 -9.09 0.69
CA SER A 474 5.17 -7.98 1.26
C SER A 474 5.38 -6.92 0.16
N ALA A 475 4.45 -5.99 0.03
CA ALA A 475 4.79 -4.68 -0.46
C ALA A 475 5.62 -4.04 0.67
N SER A 476 6.87 -3.74 0.40
CA SER A 476 7.91 -3.13 1.23
C SER A 476 7.51 -2.86 2.69
N SER A 477 8.25 -3.43 3.60
CA SER A 477 8.07 -3.36 5.04
C SER A 477 7.98 -1.91 5.56
N SER A 478 6.81 -1.31 5.49
CA SER A 478 6.47 -0.31 6.50
C SER A 478 6.11 -1.10 7.75
N LYS A 479 6.89 -0.95 8.79
CA LYS A 479 6.67 -1.57 10.11
C LYS A 479 5.22 -1.31 10.51
N LYS A 480 4.36 -2.36 10.48
CA LYS A 480 3.00 -2.28 11.00
C LYS A 480 3.10 -1.95 12.48
N LYS A 481 2.55 -0.82 12.86
CA LYS A 481 2.22 -0.55 14.26
C LYS A 481 1.30 -1.68 14.74
N PRO A 482 1.50 -2.25 15.94
CA PRO A 482 0.61 -3.28 16.48
C PRO A 482 -0.82 -2.72 16.49
N LYS A 483 -1.76 -3.42 15.87
CA LYS A 483 -3.18 -3.08 15.96
C LYS A 483 -3.63 -3.38 17.39
N LEU A 484 -4.18 -2.38 18.07
CA LEU A 484 -4.83 -2.58 19.34
C LEU A 484 -5.96 -3.62 19.16
N ALA A 485 -5.87 -4.74 19.87
CA ALA A 485 -7.02 -5.61 20.04
C ALA A 485 -7.98 -4.93 21.03
N PHE A 486 -9.27 -4.94 20.72
CA PHE A 486 -10.33 -4.33 21.56
C PHE A 486 -10.29 -4.81 23.02
N SER A 487 -9.72 -6.00 23.26
CA SER A 487 -9.56 -6.65 24.58
C SER A 487 -8.44 -6.05 25.45
N GLU A 488 -7.64 -5.12 24.92
CA GLU A 488 -6.46 -4.59 25.63
C GLU A 488 -6.71 -3.21 26.28
N LEU A 489 -7.86 -2.57 26.04
CA LEU A 489 -8.21 -1.28 26.63
C LEU A 489 -9.19 -1.44 27.80
N SER A 490 -8.79 -0.95 28.95
CA SER A 490 -9.64 -0.83 30.14
C SER A 490 -10.15 0.60 30.30
N VAL A 491 -11.37 0.74 30.84
CA VAL A 491 -11.93 2.06 31.16
C VAL A 491 -11.01 2.78 32.15
N GLY A 492 -10.62 3.99 31.79
CA GLY A 492 -9.66 4.78 32.57
C GLY A 492 -8.26 4.82 31.98
N ASP A 493 -7.93 3.93 31.04
CA ASP A 493 -6.62 3.90 30.37
C ASP A 493 -6.33 5.20 29.60
N LEU A 494 -5.07 5.61 29.64
CA LEU A 494 -4.59 6.68 28.76
C LEU A 494 -4.32 6.11 27.36
N VAL A 495 -4.79 6.82 26.36
CA VAL A 495 -4.62 6.47 24.95
C VAL A 495 -4.05 7.66 24.18
N VAL A 496 -3.30 7.37 23.14
CA VAL A 496 -2.74 8.37 22.22
C VAL A 496 -3.47 8.29 20.91
N HIS A 497 -4.18 9.34 20.55
CA HIS A 497 -4.73 9.50 19.21
C HIS A 497 -3.71 10.16 18.30
N GLU A 498 -3.52 9.65 17.09
CA GLU A 498 -2.47 10.12 16.16
C GLU A 498 -2.49 11.64 15.93
N LEU A 499 -3.68 12.22 15.80
CA LEU A 499 -3.86 13.67 15.50
C LEU A 499 -4.13 14.53 16.74
N HIS A 500 -4.72 13.95 17.79
CA HIS A 500 -5.26 14.72 18.92
C HIS A 500 -4.46 14.53 20.22
N GLY A 501 -3.48 13.65 20.24
CA GLY A 501 -2.62 13.43 21.39
C GLY A 501 -3.23 12.55 22.48
N ILE A 502 -2.86 12.81 23.72
CA ILE A 502 -3.19 11.97 24.88
C ILE A 502 -4.58 12.29 25.37
N GLY A 503 -5.45 11.27 25.36
CA GLY A 503 -6.79 11.31 25.94
C GLY A 503 -7.00 10.13 26.89
N ARG A 504 -8.10 10.13 27.66
CA ARG A 504 -8.51 9.06 28.56
C ARG A 504 -9.66 8.28 27.93
N PHE A 505 -9.53 6.98 27.83
CA PHE A 505 -10.59 6.10 27.37
C PHE A 505 -11.67 5.93 28.44
N VAL A 506 -12.91 6.25 28.11
CA VAL A 506 -14.05 6.20 29.03
C VAL A 506 -14.94 5.00 28.76
N GLY A 507 -14.94 4.47 27.54
CA GLY A 507 -15.76 3.34 27.13
C GLY A 507 -16.14 3.39 25.67
N VAL A 508 -16.95 2.43 25.28
CA VAL A 508 -17.58 2.38 23.94
C VAL A 508 -19.01 2.84 24.08
N VAL A 509 -19.43 3.72 23.19
CA VAL A 509 -20.81 4.22 23.12
C VAL A 509 -21.36 3.98 21.73
N THR A 510 -22.58 3.47 21.68
CA THR A 510 -23.30 3.33 20.40
C THR A 510 -24.04 4.64 20.15
N LEU A 511 -23.64 5.35 19.10
CA LEU A 511 -24.30 6.57 18.66
C LEU A 511 -25.10 6.30 17.40
N GLN A 512 -26.29 6.86 17.36
CA GLN A 512 -27.16 6.83 16.19
C GLN A 512 -26.87 8.06 15.33
N VAL A 513 -26.07 7.88 14.27
CA VAL A 513 -25.70 8.94 13.34
C VAL A 513 -26.39 8.67 12.01
N ALA A 514 -27.20 9.60 11.54
CA ALA A 514 -27.97 9.50 10.29
C ALA A 514 -28.81 8.22 10.16
N GLY A 515 -29.42 7.73 11.26
CA GLY A 515 -30.26 6.53 11.27
C GLY A 515 -29.49 5.21 11.31
N VAL A 516 -28.18 5.22 11.35
CA VAL A 516 -27.32 4.03 11.50
C VAL A 516 -26.69 4.03 12.88
N SER A 517 -26.89 2.96 13.64
CA SER A 517 -26.22 2.77 14.95
C SER A 517 -24.79 2.27 14.70
N ARG A 518 -23.81 3.00 15.26
CA ARG A 518 -22.39 2.64 15.22
C ARG A 518 -21.75 2.77 16.58
N ASP A 519 -20.76 1.94 16.82
CA ASP A 519 -19.96 1.96 18.03
C ASP A 519 -18.76 2.90 17.87
N TYR A 520 -18.54 3.73 18.90
CA TYR A 520 -17.45 4.70 18.97
C TYR A 520 -16.68 4.54 20.28
N LEU A 521 -15.36 4.69 20.22
CA LEU A 521 -14.57 4.90 21.42
C LEU A 521 -14.81 6.31 21.93
N HIS A 522 -15.22 6.42 23.17
CA HIS A 522 -15.35 7.69 23.85
C HIS A 522 -14.04 8.03 24.58
N LEU A 523 -13.37 9.07 24.11
CA LEU A 523 -12.13 9.60 24.68
C LEU A 523 -12.41 10.97 25.30
N VAL A 524 -11.85 11.21 26.48
CA VAL A 524 -11.94 12.51 27.17
C VAL A 524 -10.56 13.15 27.25
N TYR A 525 -10.49 14.41 26.90
CA TYR A 525 -9.30 15.25 26.84
C TYR A 525 -9.25 16.28 27.96
N ALA A 526 -8.18 17.07 28.05
CA ALA A 526 -8.08 18.16 29.01
C ALA A 526 -9.22 19.17 28.80
N GLY A 527 -9.73 19.73 29.90
CA GLY A 527 -10.88 20.64 29.85
C GLY A 527 -12.24 19.96 29.76
N GLY A 528 -12.28 18.60 29.69
CA GLY A 528 -13.51 17.83 29.57
C GLY A 528 -14.01 17.65 28.13
N ASP A 529 -13.20 18.01 27.14
CA ASP A 529 -13.50 17.82 25.73
C ASP A 529 -13.64 16.34 25.39
N LYS A 530 -14.59 16.02 24.54
CA LYS A 530 -14.93 14.64 24.16
C LYS A 530 -14.62 14.38 22.70
N LEU A 531 -13.98 13.25 22.42
CA LEU A 531 -13.73 12.77 21.06
C LEU A 531 -14.36 11.38 20.89
N TYR A 532 -15.13 11.21 19.85
CA TYR A 532 -15.73 9.92 19.48
C TYR A 532 -15.00 9.36 18.28
N VAL A 533 -14.24 8.27 18.46
CA VAL A 533 -13.48 7.62 17.39
C VAL A 533 -14.25 6.40 16.92
N PRO A 534 -14.65 6.32 15.64
CA PRO A 534 -15.33 5.14 15.11
C PRO A 534 -14.49 3.87 15.30
N THR A 535 -15.12 2.74 15.58
CA THR A 535 -14.42 1.47 15.81
C THR A 535 -13.69 0.93 14.57
N ASP A 536 -14.01 1.41 13.39
CA ASP A 536 -13.28 1.12 12.15
C ASP A 536 -11.96 1.92 12.02
N GLN A 537 -11.75 2.96 12.87
CA GLN A 537 -10.52 3.77 12.93
C GLN A 537 -9.67 3.51 14.20
N LEU A 538 -9.80 2.34 14.80
CA LEU A 538 -9.02 1.93 15.96
C LEU A 538 -7.49 1.95 15.74
N ASP A 539 -7.05 1.82 14.52
CA ASP A 539 -5.65 1.92 14.12
C ASP A 539 -5.02 3.31 14.35
N ARG A 540 -5.85 4.34 14.55
CA ARG A 540 -5.41 5.72 14.91
C ARG A 540 -5.26 5.92 16.42
N VAL A 541 -5.66 4.96 17.24
CA VAL A 541 -5.58 5.04 18.70
C VAL A 541 -4.62 3.96 19.20
N GLN A 542 -3.73 4.31 20.11
CA GLN A 542 -2.80 3.38 20.74
C GLN A 542 -2.86 3.55 22.26
N LYS A 543 -2.67 2.47 23.00
CA LYS A 543 -2.53 2.58 24.46
C LYS A 543 -1.27 3.39 24.77
N TYR A 544 -1.37 4.32 25.71
CA TYR A 544 -0.22 5.10 26.16
C TYR A 544 0.79 4.16 26.85
N ILE A 545 1.99 4.10 26.31
CA ILE A 545 3.11 3.34 26.87
C ILE A 545 4.16 4.39 27.25
N GLY A 546 4.07 4.91 28.47
CA GLY A 546 4.99 5.90 29.01
C GLY A 546 5.36 5.56 30.45
N GLY A 547 6.33 6.29 31.02
CA GLY A 547 6.62 6.24 32.46
C GLY A 547 5.36 6.53 33.30
N ASP A 548 5.47 6.84 34.54
CA ASP A 548 4.34 7.06 35.47
C ASP A 548 3.08 7.66 34.83
N GLU A 549 1.98 6.89 34.79
CA GLU A 549 0.66 7.33 34.31
C GLU A 549 0.16 8.57 35.11
N THR A 550 0.71 8.80 36.30
CA THR A 550 0.39 9.93 37.18
C THR A 550 0.98 11.26 36.67
N THR A 551 1.97 11.23 35.80
CA THR A 551 2.65 12.42 35.26
C THR A 551 2.21 12.78 33.83
N ALA A 552 1.41 11.93 33.19
CA ALA A 552 0.95 12.19 31.83
C ALA A 552 -0.20 13.22 31.83
N HIS A 553 0.03 14.36 31.17
CA HIS A 553 -0.99 15.38 31.00
C HIS A 553 -1.87 15.08 29.78
N LEU A 554 -3.19 15.18 29.95
CA LEU A 554 -4.12 15.10 28.83
C LEU A 554 -3.90 16.29 27.88
N SER A 555 -3.93 16.01 26.58
CA SER A 555 -3.80 17.04 25.55
C SER A 555 -5.08 17.90 25.46
N HIS A 556 -4.95 19.14 25.00
CA HIS A 556 -6.09 19.99 24.67
C HIS A 556 -6.47 19.83 23.19
N LEU A 557 -7.75 19.59 22.91
CA LEU A 557 -8.24 19.51 21.53
C LEU A 557 -8.14 20.89 20.85
N GLY A 558 -7.69 20.91 19.59
CA GLY A 558 -7.68 22.13 18.76
C GLY A 558 -6.56 23.16 19.03
N THR A 559 -5.68 22.95 20.02
CA THR A 559 -4.68 23.98 20.42
C THR A 559 -3.34 23.88 19.68
N GLY A 560 -3.12 22.87 18.84
CA GLY A 560 -1.81 22.63 18.20
C GLY A 560 -0.68 22.23 19.16
N GLU A 561 -0.97 22.03 20.44
CA GLU A 561 -0.01 21.62 21.48
C GLU A 561 0.60 20.27 21.17
N TRP A 562 -0.23 19.32 20.78
CA TRP A 562 0.23 17.98 20.37
C TRP A 562 1.20 18.05 19.19
N GLN A 563 0.89 18.85 18.18
CA GLN A 563 1.76 19.00 17.01
C GLN A 563 3.12 19.61 17.38
N ARG A 564 3.15 20.57 18.30
CA ARG A 564 4.41 21.13 18.82
C ARG A 564 5.23 20.07 19.56
N THR A 565 4.58 19.24 20.37
CA THR A 565 5.22 18.12 21.10
C THR A 565 5.80 17.11 20.13
N VAL A 566 5.03 16.71 19.10
CA VAL A 566 5.49 15.78 18.05
C VAL A 566 6.69 16.36 17.29
N ASN A 567 6.64 17.64 16.91
CA ASN A 567 7.74 18.29 16.19
C ASN A 567 9.01 18.40 17.04
N LYS A 568 8.88 18.79 18.32
CA LYS A 568 10.00 18.85 19.27
C LYS A 568 10.64 17.46 19.46
N THR A 569 9.82 16.42 19.60
CA THR A 569 10.31 15.04 19.70
C THR A 569 11.01 14.62 18.43
N ARG A 570 10.45 14.95 17.26
CA ARG A 570 11.06 14.65 15.95
C ARG A 570 12.43 15.31 15.79
N GLU A 571 12.58 16.56 16.20
CA GLU A 571 13.87 17.27 16.19
C GLU A 571 14.89 16.60 17.12
N SER A 572 14.46 16.20 18.33
CA SER A 572 15.33 15.49 19.28
C SER A 572 15.76 14.12 18.73
N VAL A 573 14.84 13.38 18.11
CA VAL A 573 15.16 12.08 17.47
C VAL A 573 16.08 12.29 16.27
N LYS A 574 15.88 13.35 15.47
CA LYS A 574 16.76 13.68 14.33
C LYS A 574 18.18 13.99 14.80
N LYS A 575 18.34 14.75 15.91
CA LYS A 575 19.64 15.02 16.50
C LYS A 575 20.32 13.74 17.00
N LEU A 576 19.56 12.89 17.72
CA LEU A 576 20.06 11.59 18.19
C LEU A 576 20.50 10.68 17.02
N ALA A 577 19.70 10.65 15.94
CA ALA A 577 20.06 9.90 14.73
C ALA A 577 21.34 10.42 14.09
N PHE A 578 21.54 11.73 14.05
CA PHE A 578 22.76 12.34 13.52
C PHE A 578 23.99 11.97 14.36
N ASP A 579 23.88 12.01 15.69
CA ASP A 579 24.95 11.61 16.61
C ASP A 579 25.29 10.11 16.47
N LEU A 580 24.26 9.27 16.26
CA LEU A 580 24.43 7.83 15.99
C LEU A 580 25.13 7.58 14.65
N VAL A 581 24.72 8.28 13.58
CA VAL A 581 25.36 8.16 12.25
C VAL A 581 26.83 8.57 12.32
N LYS A 582 27.14 9.64 13.05
CA LYS A 582 28.54 10.07 13.28
C LYS A 582 29.32 8.99 14.02
N LEU A 583 28.78 8.45 15.11
CA LEU A 583 29.39 7.36 15.86
C LEU A 583 29.63 6.12 14.98
N TYR A 584 28.67 5.80 14.13
CA TYR A 584 28.78 4.67 13.19
C TYR A 584 29.85 4.93 12.12
N GLY A 585 29.95 6.16 11.59
CA GLY A 585 30.98 6.57 10.66
C GLY A 585 32.38 6.48 11.27
N ASP A 586 32.55 6.98 12.50
CA ASP A 586 33.80 6.89 13.25
C ASP A 586 34.21 5.43 13.51
N ARG A 587 33.23 4.55 13.77
CA ARG A 587 33.48 3.13 13.99
C ARG A 587 33.88 2.40 12.69
N LEU A 588 33.26 2.72 11.56
CA LEU A 588 33.62 2.13 10.26
C LEU A 588 35.04 2.50 9.79
N HIS A 589 35.56 3.65 10.22
CA HIS A 589 36.91 4.09 9.89
C HIS A 589 37.96 3.52 10.82
N ARG A 590 37.62 2.95 11.96
CA ARG A 590 38.57 2.30 12.87
C ARG A 590 38.84 0.88 12.41
N LYS A 591 40.12 0.53 12.37
CA LYS A 591 40.54 -0.86 12.18
C LYS A 591 40.29 -1.65 13.44
N GLY A 592 39.58 -2.78 13.30
CA GLY A 592 39.37 -3.77 14.33
C GLY A 592 40.55 -4.75 14.42
N HIS A 593 40.46 -5.69 15.35
CA HIS A 593 41.38 -6.83 15.44
C HIS A 593 40.78 -8.01 14.66
N ALA A 594 41.47 -8.52 13.65
CA ALA A 594 41.09 -9.71 12.93
C ALA A 594 41.55 -10.94 13.73
N PHE A 595 40.60 -11.70 14.25
CA PHE A 595 40.86 -12.95 14.95
C PHE A 595 41.27 -14.06 13.98
N PRO A 596 42.13 -14.99 14.40
CA PRO A 596 42.54 -16.13 13.57
C PRO A 596 41.35 -17.08 13.34
N PRO A 597 41.45 -17.95 12.31
CA PRO A 597 40.49 -19.05 12.12
C PRO A 597 40.37 -19.95 13.35
N ASP A 598 39.29 -20.71 13.44
CA ASP A 598 38.98 -21.56 14.59
C ASP A 598 40.12 -22.55 14.94
N THR A 599 40.54 -22.50 16.20
CA THR A 599 41.53 -23.42 16.75
C THR A 599 40.92 -24.76 17.08
N ALA A 600 41.77 -25.76 17.37
CA ALA A 600 41.34 -27.08 17.86
C ALA A 600 40.52 -26.97 19.18
N TRP A 601 40.85 -25.99 20.03
CA TRP A 601 40.15 -25.71 21.27
C TRP A 601 38.73 -25.17 21.04
N GLN A 602 38.56 -24.31 20.02
CA GLN A 602 37.25 -23.78 19.63
C GLN A 602 36.32 -24.94 19.17
N LYS A 603 36.83 -25.82 18.32
CA LYS A 603 36.08 -26.99 17.83
C LYS A 603 35.69 -27.90 18.98
N ARG A 604 36.62 -28.15 19.93
CA ARG A 604 36.33 -29.00 21.09
C ARG A 604 35.29 -28.40 22.03
N LEU A 605 35.26 -27.08 22.20
CA LEU A 605 34.19 -26.38 22.92
C LEU A 605 32.84 -26.59 22.22
N GLU A 606 32.79 -26.42 20.92
CA GLU A 606 31.56 -26.56 20.14
C GLU A 606 31.05 -28.03 20.15
N GLU A 607 31.94 -29.00 20.06
CA GLU A 607 31.62 -30.42 20.19
C GLU A 607 31.14 -30.83 21.60
N SER A 608 31.51 -30.06 22.63
CA SER A 608 31.07 -30.31 24.00
C SER A 608 29.66 -29.84 24.32
N PHE A 609 29.03 -29.12 23.38
CA PHE A 609 27.67 -28.63 23.57
C PHE A 609 26.66 -29.83 23.60
N PRO A 610 25.88 -29.96 24.66
CA PRO A 610 25.09 -31.18 24.90
C PRO A 610 23.81 -31.26 24.06
N TYR A 611 23.50 -30.21 23.24
CA TYR A 611 22.31 -30.13 22.44
C TYR A 611 22.67 -29.97 20.97
N GLN A 612 21.73 -30.26 20.06
CA GLN A 612 21.87 -29.99 18.64
C GLN A 612 21.50 -28.54 18.35
N GLU A 613 22.38 -27.82 17.66
CA GLU A 613 22.15 -26.43 17.27
C GLU A 613 21.02 -26.34 16.23
N THR A 614 20.21 -25.29 16.36
CA THR A 614 19.23 -24.95 15.34
C THR A 614 19.90 -24.37 14.09
N PRO A 615 19.27 -24.44 12.91
CA PRO A 615 19.81 -23.82 11.69
C PRO A 615 20.15 -22.32 11.84
N ASP A 616 19.33 -21.58 12.59
CA ASP A 616 19.52 -20.16 12.83
C ASP A 616 20.70 -19.89 13.76
N GLN A 617 20.92 -20.75 14.77
CA GLN A 617 22.12 -20.67 15.63
C GLN A 617 23.38 -20.90 14.81
N LEU A 618 23.42 -21.92 13.96
CA LEU A 618 24.58 -22.21 13.08
C LEU A 618 24.86 -21.04 12.13
N THR A 619 23.83 -20.46 11.52
CA THR A 619 23.95 -19.28 10.66
C THR A 619 24.52 -18.09 11.42
N SER A 620 23.97 -17.80 12.61
CA SER A 620 24.41 -16.69 13.46
C SER A 620 25.86 -16.87 13.92
N ILE A 621 26.27 -18.09 14.31
CA ILE A 621 27.64 -18.42 14.72
C ILE A 621 28.59 -18.18 13.54
N ALA A 622 28.26 -18.67 12.34
CA ALA A 622 29.09 -18.49 11.17
C ALA A 622 29.26 -17.03 10.79
N GLU A 623 28.20 -16.23 10.86
CA GLU A 623 28.24 -14.79 10.60
C GLU A 623 29.08 -14.03 11.63
N ILE A 624 28.94 -14.34 12.93
CA ILE A 624 29.74 -13.73 14.00
C ILE A 624 31.23 -14.07 13.82
N LYS A 625 31.56 -15.32 13.54
CA LYS A 625 32.94 -15.73 13.28
C LYS A 625 33.53 -14.97 12.09
N LYS A 626 32.79 -14.84 11.01
CA LYS A 626 33.18 -14.08 9.82
C LYS A 626 33.44 -12.60 10.14
N ASP A 627 32.59 -11.98 10.95
CA ASP A 627 32.80 -10.60 11.37
C ASP A 627 34.07 -10.46 12.26
N MET A 628 34.26 -11.37 13.20
CA MET A 628 35.45 -11.37 14.09
C MET A 628 36.75 -11.62 13.32
N GLU A 629 36.73 -12.39 12.25
CA GLU A 629 37.90 -12.67 11.40
C GLU A 629 38.22 -11.54 10.40
N SER A 630 37.34 -10.52 10.31
CA SER A 630 37.56 -9.33 9.51
C SER A 630 38.38 -8.28 10.26
N ASP A 631 39.00 -7.34 9.54
CA ASP A 631 39.71 -6.19 10.10
C ASP A 631 38.77 -5.04 10.53
N ARG A 632 37.49 -5.28 10.58
CA ARG A 632 36.44 -4.32 10.96
C ARG A 632 36.03 -4.51 12.42
N VAL A 633 35.62 -3.44 13.07
CA VAL A 633 35.04 -3.49 14.41
C VAL A 633 33.63 -4.12 14.29
N MET A 634 33.44 -5.30 14.88
CA MET A 634 32.14 -5.98 14.90
C MET A 634 31.14 -5.22 15.78
N ASP A 635 29.94 -5.01 15.25
CA ASP A 635 28.78 -4.51 15.97
C ASP A 635 27.55 -5.27 15.47
N ARG A 636 27.15 -6.31 16.20
CA ARG A 636 26.11 -7.23 15.77
C ARG A 636 25.01 -7.40 16.82
N LEU A 637 23.77 -7.24 16.39
CA LEU A 637 22.58 -7.53 17.20
C LEU A 637 22.12 -8.97 16.94
N LEU A 638 22.11 -9.80 17.98
CA LEU A 638 21.54 -11.15 17.95
C LEU A 638 20.13 -11.11 18.55
N CYS A 639 19.12 -11.31 17.72
CA CYS A 639 17.70 -11.37 18.12
C CYS A 639 17.22 -12.81 18.22
N GLY A 640 16.43 -13.10 19.25
CA GLY A 640 15.81 -14.40 19.44
C GLY A 640 14.93 -14.38 20.69
N ASP A 641 13.93 -15.27 20.76
CA ASP A 641 13.05 -15.38 21.92
C ASP A 641 13.77 -15.92 23.17
N VAL A 642 13.13 -15.83 24.32
CA VAL A 642 13.66 -16.34 25.59
C VAL A 642 13.79 -17.86 25.50
N GLY A 643 14.95 -18.41 25.93
CA GLY A 643 15.22 -19.85 25.90
C GLY A 643 15.82 -20.40 24.59
N TYR A 644 15.96 -19.58 23.54
CA TYR A 644 16.49 -20.03 22.23
C TYR A 644 18.04 -20.04 22.14
N GLY A 645 18.73 -20.10 23.27
CA GLY A 645 20.17 -20.34 23.32
C GLY A 645 21.04 -19.19 22.81
N LYS A 646 20.59 -17.92 22.86
CA LYS A 646 21.39 -16.74 22.50
C LYS A 646 22.73 -16.67 23.25
N THR A 647 22.75 -17.08 24.50
CA THR A 647 23.95 -17.12 25.35
C THR A 647 25.01 -18.05 24.80
N GLU A 648 24.64 -19.22 24.27
CA GLU A 648 25.56 -20.17 23.65
C GLU A 648 26.30 -19.55 22.46
N VAL A 649 25.56 -18.85 21.60
CA VAL A 649 26.16 -18.13 20.45
C VAL A 649 27.17 -17.08 20.93
N ALA A 650 26.82 -16.34 21.99
CA ALA A 650 27.70 -15.33 22.57
C ALA A 650 28.95 -15.96 23.24
N LEU A 651 28.81 -17.11 23.91
CA LEU A 651 29.94 -17.83 24.53
C LEU A 651 30.95 -18.31 23.51
N ARG A 652 30.53 -18.78 22.34
CA ARG A 652 31.44 -19.18 21.24
C ARG A 652 32.28 -18.01 20.73
N ALA A 653 31.66 -16.83 20.60
CA ALA A 653 32.38 -15.60 20.25
C ALA A 653 33.36 -15.17 21.35
N ALA A 654 32.94 -15.23 22.61
CA ALA A 654 33.80 -14.93 23.78
C ALA A 654 34.99 -15.86 23.85
N PHE A 655 34.78 -17.16 23.67
CA PHE A 655 35.84 -18.16 23.71
C PHE A 655 36.86 -17.94 22.57
N LYS A 656 36.41 -17.59 21.37
CA LYS A 656 37.30 -17.24 20.23
C LYS A 656 38.18 -16.06 20.59
N ALA A 657 37.65 -15.03 21.24
CA ALA A 657 38.43 -13.87 21.67
C ALA A 657 39.45 -14.24 22.77
N VAL A 658 39.08 -15.07 23.75
CA VAL A 658 39.96 -15.51 24.83
C VAL A 658 41.09 -16.40 24.30
N THR A 659 40.83 -17.31 23.36
CA THR A 659 41.87 -18.15 22.75
C THR A 659 42.89 -17.35 21.98
N ASP A 660 42.57 -16.13 21.53
CA ASP A 660 43.49 -15.17 20.92
C ASP A 660 44.07 -14.15 21.95
N SER A 661 44.02 -14.49 23.22
CA SER A 661 44.55 -13.69 24.33
C SER A 661 43.95 -12.30 24.47
N LYS A 662 42.68 -12.14 24.08
CA LYS A 662 41.89 -10.92 24.27
C LYS A 662 40.99 -11.03 25.50
N GLN A 663 40.65 -9.90 26.09
CA GLN A 663 39.76 -9.80 27.23
C GLN A 663 38.30 -9.71 26.73
N VAL A 664 37.40 -10.32 27.47
CA VAL A 664 35.93 -10.28 27.17
C VAL A 664 35.19 -9.72 28.38
N ALA A 665 34.34 -8.74 28.14
CA ALA A 665 33.43 -8.21 29.16
C ALA A 665 31.99 -8.64 28.82
N PHE A 666 31.33 -9.31 29.75
CA PHE A 666 29.94 -9.72 29.67
C PHE A 666 29.07 -8.79 30.53
N LEU A 667 28.24 -7.97 29.90
CA LEU A 667 27.29 -7.09 30.61
C LEU A 667 25.93 -7.79 30.72
N VAL A 668 25.42 -7.91 31.94
CA VAL A 668 24.14 -8.56 32.25
C VAL A 668 23.32 -7.72 33.22
N PRO A 669 21.98 -7.79 33.20
CA PRO A 669 21.11 -6.95 34.01
C PRO A 669 21.07 -7.34 35.50
N THR A 670 21.46 -8.57 35.88
CA THR A 670 21.39 -9.03 37.27
C THR A 670 22.65 -9.78 37.71
N THR A 671 22.93 -9.75 39.00
CA THR A 671 24.06 -10.48 39.62
C THR A 671 23.93 -11.99 39.44
N ILE A 672 22.73 -12.54 39.43
CA ILE A 672 22.47 -13.95 39.23
C ILE A 672 22.91 -14.39 37.83
N LEU A 673 22.57 -13.62 36.80
CA LEU A 673 23.03 -13.86 35.43
C LEU A 673 24.53 -13.70 35.27
N ALA A 674 25.15 -12.72 35.96
CA ALA A 674 26.61 -12.58 35.99
C ALA A 674 27.33 -13.79 36.57
N GLN A 675 26.73 -14.42 37.60
CA GLN A 675 27.28 -15.58 38.25
C GLN A 675 27.05 -16.86 37.41
N GLN A 676 26.00 -16.90 36.61
CA GLN A 676 25.70 -18.01 35.70
C GLN A 676 26.65 -18.05 34.49
N HIS A 677 27.06 -16.89 33.97
CA HIS A 677 27.99 -16.76 32.84
C HIS A 677 29.45 -16.80 33.30
#